data_52ab072fa9de4942837dc9dfd987f1c5
#
_entry.id   52ab072fa9de4942837dc9dfd987f1c5
#
_cell.length_a   1.000
_cell.length_b   1.000
_cell.length_c   1.000
_cell.angle_alpha   90.00
_cell.angle_beta   90.00
_cell.angle_gamma   90.00
#
_symmetry.space_group_name_H-M   'P 1'
#
loop_
_entity.id
_entity.type
_entity.pdbx_description
1 polymer ?
#
loop_
_entity_poly.entity_id
_entity_poly.type
_entity_poly.pdbx_seq_one_letter_code
_entity_poly.pdbx_strand_id
1 'polypeptide(L)'
;MSSSTKVPSIALPIHRAEHMAAAPPEPPSPEARRAPEAVRTQLDAAGLNHRAILLEIDTDVSLAGVPAREWLVVTDDHLVVCDGRDGLRSVDWRDVELVRTTSGVGGGLLQVRTTAGWFDLLRHSNALAARFHKVARTLEEARERLAAGLPGEPLALEGPLDPSRCGACGLRLETGHDTCPRCLHKGRIVGRVAGLLAPYSRGALMLCLLTAVGVVAELAPPKLQQYMVDDILSARVGAGAGPADFRTALLVVVLALAFSRILLAVVGVIKGRLTSAIGTGITATLREEMVRKLQSLSVGYYDRHQVGSMISRVSHDSEVLHGLMHQITGGFLLQIVQLVAVGGMLVWINPKLAAFTLIPVPLVILGSWIFWRHVYPRHYRLWDAASKQMTTLSGMLSGIRVVKAFAQEPRELDRFHGASEHLRHWRQWVEQTNTTYAAAMQIVFGLGGLIVWYVGGRDVIGGDMTLGQLIAFLAYLAMFYAPLGALSNFTTWLTSFLSGSKRVLELLDTPSLIMEPADPRPWTDPRGAIRFSHVTFGYDRNQPVLHDVSFDVAPGEMIGIVGRSGSGKTTLVSLLARFHDVQEGAITVDGHDIRDLSTHDLRERLGVVFQDSFLFRGTIWRNLSYGRPQATIEEGLAAALAAGAHDFICRQPLAYETLLGEHGAGLSGGEKQRLSIARTLLYDPRILVLDEATSNIDAEAEKAIQEALGVLVRGRTTIAIAHRLSTLRNADRILAFDRGRLVEQGTHAELLAADGVYARLVRIQTQVTKQPTVDTLLADDAAGPPPSAGAGPAAAGITWLEPDRHRFAVGRLERVELRSAADGVTTGVVVVPTFPASHPESYLSVRGWDEHGDEVELGMIRSLVDWSEADREAVRAALARRSLVRVILRVHDARLMHGYVDFDVETAAGRAAFTIRWTQSQAFDFGAGGRMLVDTDENRWVVPSVELLPPADRERFLHYVYW
;
A
#
# COMPACT_ATOMS: atom_id res chain seq x y z
N MET A 1 -5.19 28.77 -41.10
CA MET A 1 -3.87 29.32 -41.35
C MET A 1 -2.92 28.83 -40.29
N SER A 2 -2.10 27.96 -40.72
CA SER A 2 -1.15 27.09 -40.13
C SER A 2 0.10 27.79 -39.66
N SER A 3 0.68 27.37 -38.58
CA SER A 3 2.12 27.43 -38.40
C SER A 3 2.57 26.12 -37.70
N SER A 4 3.12 25.23 -38.55
CA SER A 4 3.83 24.04 -38.15
C SER A 4 5.23 24.43 -37.70
N THR A 5 5.57 24.19 -36.43
CA THR A 5 6.94 24.20 -35.95
C THR A 5 7.50 22.79 -36.03
N LYS A 6 8.42 22.57 -36.96
CA LYS A 6 9.27 21.38 -37.12
C LYS A 6 10.19 21.28 -35.90
N VAL A 7 10.16 20.16 -35.21
CA VAL A 7 11.16 19.77 -34.22
C VAL A 7 12.33 19.08 -34.94
N PRO A 8 13.58 19.53 -34.75
CA PRO A 8 14.73 18.90 -35.41
C PRO A 8 15.07 17.55 -34.79
N SER A 9 15.34 16.57 -35.63
CA SER A 9 15.87 15.27 -35.27
C SER A 9 17.32 15.38 -34.82
N ILE A 10 17.58 15.15 -33.53
CA ILE A 10 18.94 15.04 -32.99
C ILE A 10 19.32 13.56 -32.94
N ALA A 11 20.27 13.17 -33.77
CA ALA A 11 20.97 11.90 -33.70
C ALA A 11 21.94 11.94 -32.51
N LEU A 12 21.77 11.08 -31.54
CA LEU A 12 22.68 10.91 -30.41
C LEU A 12 23.71 9.81 -30.71
N PRO A 13 25.00 10.03 -30.38
CA PRO A 13 26.05 9.05 -30.62
C PRO A 13 25.89 7.84 -29.67
N ILE A 14 26.06 6.66 -30.28
CA ILE A 14 26.04 5.38 -29.59
C ILE A 14 27.37 5.21 -28.86
N HIS A 15 27.44 5.51 -27.57
CA HIS A 15 28.52 5.00 -26.73
C HIS A 15 28.16 3.60 -26.25
N ARG A 16 28.88 2.59 -26.78
CA ARG A 16 28.95 1.25 -26.15
C ARG A 16 29.58 1.42 -24.76
N ALA A 17 28.85 1.16 -23.76
CA ALA A 17 29.37 0.83 -22.44
C ALA A 17 28.92 -0.60 -22.11
N GLU A 18 29.74 -1.55 -22.47
CA GLU A 18 29.83 -2.83 -21.82
C GLU A 18 30.38 -2.55 -20.41
N HIS A 19 29.51 -2.32 -19.45
CA HIS A 19 29.86 -2.47 -18.06
C HIS A 19 29.14 -3.72 -17.54
N MET A 20 29.95 -4.77 -17.32
CA MET A 20 29.66 -5.83 -16.39
C MET A 20 28.96 -5.21 -15.18
N ALA A 21 27.78 -5.74 -14.86
CA ALA A 21 27.12 -5.45 -13.61
C ALA A 21 28.10 -5.83 -12.49
N ALA A 22 28.76 -4.82 -11.93
CA ALA A 22 29.40 -4.99 -10.64
C ALA A 22 28.31 -5.47 -9.68
N ALA A 23 28.58 -6.53 -8.95
CA ALA A 23 27.73 -6.97 -7.86
C ALA A 23 27.42 -5.76 -6.98
N PRO A 24 26.18 -5.58 -6.52
CA PRO A 24 25.87 -4.51 -5.60
C PRO A 24 26.86 -4.60 -4.43
N PRO A 25 27.39 -3.47 -3.92
CA PRO A 25 28.26 -3.50 -2.77
C PRO A 25 27.56 -4.31 -1.68
N GLU A 26 28.24 -5.27 -1.12
CA GLU A 26 27.75 -6.03 0.02
C GLU A 26 27.22 -5.03 1.07
N PRO A 27 26.00 -5.22 1.60
CA PRO A 27 25.53 -4.37 2.67
C PRO A 27 26.56 -4.45 3.78
N PRO A 28 26.97 -3.31 4.37
CA PRO A 28 27.91 -3.33 5.47
C PRO A 28 27.36 -4.24 6.55
N SER A 29 28.16 -5.23 6.95
CA SER A 29 27.84 -6.14 8.04
C SER A 29 27.31 -5.34 9.24
N PRO A 30 26.36 -5.87 10.02
CA PRO A 30 25.77 -5.19 11.18
C PRO A 30 26.75 -5.18 12.37
N GLU A 31 28.04 -5.26 12.16
CA GLU A 31 29.04 -4.97 13.17
C GLU A 31 28.87 -3.51 13.58
N ALA A 32 28.59 -3.30 14.86
CA ALA A 32 28.53 -2.00 15.50
C ALA A 32 29.69 -1.14 14.98
N ARG A 33 29.39 -0.16 14.12
CA ARG A 33 30.42 0.71 13.57
C ARG A 33 30.99 1.49 14.73
N ARG A 34 32.22 1.22 15.08
CA ARG A 34 32.94 1.98 16.09
C ARG A 34 33.17 3.41 15.58
N ALA A 35 33.09 4.37 16.49
CA ALA A 35 33.35 5.76 16.16
C ALA A 35 34.74 5.94 15.52
N PRO A 36 34.84 6.77 14.45
CA PRO A 36 36.12 7.07 13.80
C PRO A 36 37.17 7.62 14.79
N GLU A 37 38.44 7.47 14.46
CA GLU A 37 39.54 7.95 15.27
C GLU A 37 39.45 9.45 15.57
N ALA A 38 38.99 10.25 14.62
CA ALA A 38 38.74 11.69 14.81
C ALA A 38 37.72 12.01 15.93
N VAL A 39 36.65 11.20 16.03
CA VAL A 39 35.63 11.30 17.09
C VAL A 39 36.23 10.94 18.43
N ARG A 40 37.07 9.90 18.50
CA ARG A 40 37.78 9.50 19.71
C ARG A 40 38.78 10.56 20.18
N THR A 41 39.54 11.15 19.27
CA THR A 41 40.46 12.26 19.56
C THR A 41 39.69 13.45 20.11
N GLN A 42 38.51 13.74 19.62
CA GLN A 42 37.64 14.79 20.12
C GLN A 42 37.14 14.52 21.56
N LEU A 43 36.79 13.24 21.84
CA LEU A 43 36.42 12.79 23.19
C LEU A 43 37.60 12.82 24.15
N ASP A 44 38.81 12.50 23.68
CA ASP A 44 40.05 12.58 24.45
C ASP A 44 40.35 14.04 24.83
N ALA A 45 40.25 14.96 23.88
CA ALA A 45 40.45 16.40 24.11
C ALA A 45 39.45 16.99 25.12
N ALA A 46 38.24 16.43 25.18
CA ALA A 46 37.17 16.78 26.10
C ALA A 46 37.32 16.10 27.49
N GLY A 47 38.30 15.22 27.68
CA GLY A 47 38.51 14.47 28.92
C GLY A 47 37.49 13.36 29.19
N LEU A 48 36.79 12.89 28.14
CA LEU A 48 35.69 11.93 28.25
C LEU A 48 36.07 10.48 27.87
N ASN A 49 37.28 10.26 27.37
CA ASN A 49 37.69 8.93 26.85
C ASN A 49 38.10 7.92 27.96
N HIS A 50 38.21 8.36 29.21
CA HIS A 50 38.51 7.47 30.33
C HIS A 50 37.28 6.77 30.92
N ARG A 51 36.10 6.96 30.33
CA ARG A 51 34.82 6.52 30.83
C ARG A 51 34.34 5.31 30.05
N ALA A 52 33.52 4.45 30.66
CA ALA A 52 32.93 3.31 30.00
C ALA A 52 31.93 3.78 28.92
N ILE A 53 32.22 3.45 27.66
CA ILE A 53 31.30 3.72 26.56
C ILE A 53 30.21 2.64 26.55
N LEU A 54 28.97 3.06 26.76
CA LEU A 54 27.79 2.17 26.79
C LEU A 54 27.16 1.97 25.41
N LEU A 55 27.20 3.00 24.54
CA LEU A 55 26.61 2.96 23.17
C LEU A 55 27.33 3.94 22.25
N GLU A 56 27.64 3.52 21.04
CA GLU A 56 28.11 4.41 19.95
C GLU A 56 27.13 4.29 18.77
N ILE A 57 26.62 5.41 18.25
CA ILE A 57 25.67 5.42 17.14
C ILE A 57 25.85 6.66 16.27
N ASP A 58 25.81 6.47 14.95
CA ASP A 58 25.91 7.55 13.97
C ASP A 58 24.55 8.00 13.45
N THR A 59 24.45 9.28 13.09
CA THR A 59 23.34 9.84 12.32
C THR A 59 23.83 10.26 10.92
N ASP A 60 22.89 10.51 10.01
CA ASP A 60 23.14 10.90 8.63
C ASP A 60 22.91 12.40 8.36
N VAL A 61 22.42 13.13 9.36
CA VAL A 61 22.07 14.55 9.25
C VAL A 61 22.52 15.29 10.52
N SER A 62 23.20 16.41 10.36
CA SER A 62 23.56 17.28 11.50
C SER A 62 22.32 17.97 12.07
N LEU A 63 22.45 18.53 13.27
CA LEU A 63 21.35 19.28 13.89
C LEU A 63 20.91 20.48 13.03
N ALA A 64 21.85 21.10 12.29
CA ALA A 64 21.56 22.16 11.33
C ALA A 64 20.81 21.68 10.05
N GLY A 65 20.55 20.38 9.91
CA GLY A 65 19.83 19.83 8.74
C GLY A 65 20.70 19.56 7.51
N VAL A 66 22.01 19.69 7.63
CA VAL A 66 22.95 19.42 6.55
C VAL A 66 23.30 17.92 6.54
N PRO A 67 23.39 17.23 5.38
CA PRO A 67 23.88 15.87 5.31
C PRO A 67 25.31 15.78 5.90
N ALA A 68 25.43 15.27 7.10
CA ALA A 68 26.68 15.10 7.81
C ALA A 68 26.53 13.98 8.83
N ARG A 69 27.62 13.28 9.12
CA ARG A 69 27.62 12.28 10.18
C ARG A 69 27.96 12.93 11.50
N GLU A 70 27.06 12.89 12.45
CA GLU A 70 27.30 13.15 13.86
C GLU A 70 27.22 11.83 14.64
N TRP A 71 27.97 11.73 15.72
CA TRP A 71 28.03 10.53 16.53
C TRP A 71 27.46 10.82 17.91
N LEU A 72 26.52 10.00 18.35
CA LEU A 72 26.09 9.92 19.72
C LEU A 72 26.95 8.88 20.44
N VAL A 73 27.70 9.29 21.42
CA VAL A 73 28.46 8.45 22.33
C VAL A 73 27.83 8.56 23.71
N VAL A 74 27.40 7.44 24.24
CA VAL A 74 26.78 7.34 25.56
C VAL A 74 27.78 6.76 26.49
N THR A 75 28.08 7.49 27.56
CA THR A 75 28.96 7.06 28.65
C THR A 75 28.14 6.80 29.92
N ASP A 76 28.74 6.33 30.95
CA ASP A 76 28.14 6.10 32.27
C ASP A 76 27.57 7.36 32.95
N ASP A 77 28.01 8.55 32.54
CA ASP A 77 27.61 9.81 33.14
C ASP A 77 27.20 10.92 32.15
N HIS A 78 27.50 10.78 30.84
CA HIS A 78 27.20 11.80 29.84
C HIS A 78 26.63 11.21 28.56
N LEU A 79 25.70 11.96 27.92
CA LEU A 79 25.31 11.86 26.54
C LEU A 79 26.12 12.83 25.70
N VAL A 80 26.99 12.38 24.84
CA VAL A 80 27.90 13.20 24.05
C VAL A 80 27.58 13.09 22.57
N VAL A 81 27.40 14.23 21.91
CA VAL A 81 27.26 14.29 20.45
C VAL A 81 28.45 15.01 19.87
N CYS A 82 29.13 14.40 18.90
CA CYS A 82 30.32 14.94 18.25
C CYS A 82 30.33 14.68 16.77
N ASP A 83 30.92 15.62 16.00
CA ASP A 83 31.02 15.55 14.54
C ASP A 83 32.41 15.14 14.04
N GLY A 84 33.34 14.88 14.93
CA GLY A 84 34.74 14.55 14.62
C GLY A 84 35.57 15.75 14.17
N ARG A 85 35.04 16.98 14.33
CA ARG A 85 35.76 18.26 14.04
C ARG A 85 35.78 19.14 15.26
N ASP A 86 34.94 20.15 15.32
CA ASP A 86 34.93 21.13 16.44
C ASP A 86 33.63 21.12 17.24
N GLY A 87 32.56 20.46 16.72
CA GLY A 87 31.25 20.40 17.34
C GLY A 87 31.17 19.32 18.42
N LEU A 88 31.18 19.69 19.71
CA LEU A 88 30.93 18.79 20.80
C LEU A 88 29.80 19.33 21.66
N ARG A 89 28.80 18.49 21.93
CA ARG A 89 27.65 18.78 22.79
C ARG A 89 27.54 17.65 23.80
N SER A 90 27.49 17.98 25.10
CA SER A 90 27.35 16.99 26.16
C SER A 90 26.23 17.36 27.11
N VAL A 91 25.54 16.35 27.63
CA VAL A 91 24.48 16.45 28.63
C VAL A 91 24.80 15.42 29.71
N ASP A 92 24.83 15.85 30.99
CA ASP A 92 25.01 14.93 32.12
C ASP A 92 23.73 14.07 32.31
N TRP A 93 23.88 12.77 32.52
CA TRP A 93 22.77 11.88 32.81
C TRP A 93 21.93 12.30 34.03
N ARG A 94 22.57 12.91 35.02
CA ARG A 94 21.91 13.40 36.25
C ARG A 94 20.88 14.48 35.97
N ASP A 95 21.10 15.23 34.88
CA ASP A 95 20.20 16.31 34.48
C ASP A 95 19.07 15.81 33.55
N VAL A 96 19.12 14.58 33.07
CA VAL A 96 18.14 14.03 32.12
C VAL A 96 16.92 13.48 32.86
N GLU A 97 15.79 14.13 32.68
CA GLU A 97 14.49 13.69 33.20
C GLU A 97 13.73 12.72 32.25
N LEU A 98 13.88 12.88 30.93
CA LEU A 98 13.16 12.09 29.91
C LEU A 98 13.92 12.12 28.60
N VAL A 99 13.92 11.00 27.89
CA VAL A 99 14.44 10.86 26.51
C VAL A 99 13.30 10.51 25.56
N ARG A 100 13.21 11.21 24.43
CA ARG A 100 12.20 10.89 23.39
C ARG A 100 12.70 11.15 21.99
N THR A 101 12.04 10.57 21.02
CA THR A 101 12.15 11.00 19.61
C THR A 101 10.90 11.75 19.19
N THR A 102 11.07 12.80 18.40
CA THR A 102 9.97 13.52 17.75
C THR A 102 10.09 13.39 16.25
N SER A 103 8.98 13.07 15.59
CA SER A 103 8.93 13.02 14.14
C SER A 103 8.75 14.42 13.57
N GLY A 104 9.53 14.74 12.54
CA GLY A 104 9.42 15.96 11.76
C GLY A 104 9.24 15.67 10.28
N VAL A 105 9.13 16.72 9.46
CA VAL A 105 9.06 16.60 8.02
C VAL A 105 10.42 16.17 7.47
N GLY A 106 10.49 14.97 6.88
CA GLY A 106 11.72 14.42 6.29
C GLY A 106 12.72 13.82 7.27
N GLY A 107 12.41 13.76 8.57
CA GLY A 107 13.29 13.21 9.59
C GLY A 107 12.73 13.35 10.99
N GLY A 108 13.55 13.13 12.00
CA GLY A 108 13.17 13.27 13.40
C GLY A 108 14.32 13.85 14.24
N LEU A 109 14.01 14.14 15.47
CA LEU A 109 14.94 14.64 16.47
C LEU A 109 14.97 13.70 17.67
N LEU A 110 16.15 13.36 18.15
CA LEU A 110 16.32 12.78 19.48
C LEU A 110 16.43 13.93 20.47
N GLN A 111 15.50 13.99 21.42
CA GLN A 111 15.37 15.06 22.39
C GLN A 111 15.56 14.53 23.80
N VAL A 112 16.17 15.32 24.65
CA VAL A 112 16.25 15.06 26.07
C VAL A 112 15.61 16.22 26.84
N ARG A 113 14.88 15.92 27.91
CA ARG A 113 14.34 16.88 28.84
C ARG A 113 15.28 16.96 30.02
N THR A 114 15.62 18.18 30.38
CA THR A 114 16.40 18.50 31.61
C THR A 114 15.61 19.51 32.45
N THR A 115 16.08 19.81 33.66
CA THR A 115 15.50 20.86 34.51
C THR A 115 15.43 22.21 33.81
N ALA A 116 16.29 22.46 32.80
CA ALA A 116 16.32 23.69 32.00
C ALA A 116 15.40 23.62 30.77
N GLY A 117 14.65 22.49 30.56
CA GLY A 117 13.70 22.26 29.47
C GLY A 117 14.20 21.26 28.41
N TRP A 118 13.50 21.21 27.27
CA TRP A 118 13.80 20.30 26.18
C TRP A 118 15.03 20.73 25.36
N PHE A 119 15.93 19.78 25.07
CA PHE A 119 17.09 19.94 24.20
C PHE A 119 17.06 18.99 23.03
N ASP A 120 17.30 19.51 21.82
CA ASP A 120 17.54 18.70 20.63
C ASP A 120 18.96 18.14 20.68
N LEU A 121 19.10 16.85 20.95
CA LEU A 121 20.40 16.21 21.09
C LEU A 121 21.03 15.97 19.73
N LEU A 122 20.30 15.34 18.82
CA LEU A 122 20.70 15.12 17.43
C LEU A 122 19.49 14.96 16.48
N ARG A 123 19.77 15.06 15.19
CA ARG A 123 18.78 14.91 14.13
C ARG A 123 19.09 13.68 13.27
N HIS A 124 18.04 13.03 12.76
CA HIS A 124 18.18 11.92 11.84
C HIS A 124 17.18 12.04 10.68
N SER A 125 17.51 11.45 9.52
CA SER A 125 16.54 11.31 8.43
C SER A 125 15.49 10.24 8.75
N ASN A 126 14.40 10.20 7.96
CA ASN A 126 13.41 9.13 8.05
C ASN A 126 14.01 7.74 7.80
N ALA A 127 15.12 7.65 7.06
CA ALA A 127 15.85 6.40 6.86
C ALA A 127 16.32 5.74 8.15
N LEU A 128 16.61 6.56 9.18
CA LEU A 128 17.08 6.12 10.48
C LEU A 128 16.01 6.18 11.58
N ALA A 129 14.77 6.59 11.27
CA ALA A 129 13.72 6.80 12.25
C ALA A 129 13.47 5.58 13.15
N ALA A 130 13.32 4.38 12.57
CA ALA A 130 13.12 3.16 13.35
C ALA A 130 14.30 2.86 14.28
N ARG A 131 15.53 3.14 13.83
CA ARG A 131 16.74 2.99 14.64
C ARG A 131 16.75 3.95 15.83
N PHE A 132 16.41 5.22 15.63
CA PHE A 132 16.44 6.23 16.68
C PHE A 132 15.26 6.11 17.66
N HIS A 133 14.12 5.63 17.27
CA HIS A 133 13.05 5.25 18.20
C HIS A 133 13.54 4.18 19.19
N LYS A 134 14.25 3.19 18.67
CA LYS A 134 14.83 2.14 19.50
C LYS A 134 15.92 2.69 20.43
N VAL A 135 16.79 3.56 19.91
CA VAL A 135 17.80 4.25 20.71
C VAL A 135 17.16 5.04 21.86
N ALA A 136 16.13 5.83 21.59
CA ALA A 136 15.45 6.61 22.63
C ALA A 136 14.88 5.71 23.72
N ARG A 137 14.26 4.58 23.36
CA ARG A 137 13.76 3.61 24.34
C ARG A 137 14.90 3.01 25.18
N THR A 138 15.97 2.56 24.53
CA THR A 138 17.13 1.99 25.24
C THR A 138 17.79 3.01 26.16
N LEU A 139 17.85 4.28 25.74
CA LEU A 139 18.35 5.37 26.58
C LEU A 139 17.43 5.66 27.77
N GLU A 140 16.11 5.61 27.59
CA GLU A 140 15.16 5.79 28.69
C GLU A 140 15.25 4.66 29.71
N GLU A 141 15.35 3.41 29.25
CA GLU A 141 15.58 2.23 30.12
C GLU A 141 16.90 2.37 30.89
N ALA A 142 17.98 2.87 30.22
CA ALA A 142 19.25 3.12 30.87
C ALA A 142 19.16 4.23 31.95
N ARG A 143 18.40 5.29 31.64
CA ARG A 143 18.14 6.39 32.59
C ARG A 143 17.43 5.88 33.86
N GLU A 144 16.39 5.06 33.69
CA GLU A 144 15.64 4.48 34.80
C GLU A 144 16.52 3.57 35.68
N ARG A 145 17.40 2.78 35.06
CA ARG A 145 18.38 1.93 35.77
C ARG A 145 19.42 2.77 36.57
N LEU A 146 19.94 3.83 35.94
CA LEU A 146 20.88 4.74 36.61
C LEU A 146 20.22 5.50 37.76
N ALA A 147 18.97 5.94 37.60
CA ALA A 147 18.16 6.57 38.64
C ALA A 147 17.91 5.62 39.82
N ALA A 148 17.81 4.31 39.55
CA ALA A 148 17.73 3.27 40.59
C ALA A 148 19.07 2.89 41.23
N GLY A 149 20.17 3.56 40.84
CA GLY A 149 21.51 3.31 41.42
C GLY A 149 22.18 2.02 40.93
N LEU A 150 21.70 1.45 39.81
CA LEU A 150 22.30 0.27 39.23
C LEU A 150 23.48 0.65 38.30
N PRO A 151 24.56 -0.16 38.23
CA PRO A 151 25.71 0.13 37.39
C PRO A 151 25.30 0.13 35.88
N GLY A 152 25.95 1.02 35.10
CA GLY A 152 25.78 1.07 33.66
C GLY A 152 26.31 -0.22 32.99
N GLU A 153 25.46 -0.90 32.24
CA GLU A 153 25.82 -2.02 31.37
C GLU A 153 25.90 -1.58 29.91
N PRO A 154 26.75 -2.22 29.08
CA PRO A 154 26.75 -1.94 27.64
C PRO A 154 25.35 -2.07 27.04
N LEU A 155 24.88 -1.02 26.36
CA LEU A 155 23.55 -0.95 25.79
C LEU A 155 23.53 -1.70 24.45
N ALA A 156 22.79 -2.81 24.38
CA ALA A 156 22.61 -3.56 23.16
C ALA A 156 21.30 -3.16 22.46
N LEU A 157 21.39 -2.81 21.18
CA LEU A 157 20.20 -2.61 20.33
C LEU A 157 19.74 -3.97 19.77
N GLU A 158 18.91 -4.69 20.51
CA GLU A 158 18.43 -6.01 20.13
C GLU A 158 17.51 -6.01 18.90
N GLY A 159 17.62 -7.06 18.02
CA GLY A 159 16.76 -7.32 16.86
C GLY A 159 17.07 -6.48 15.61
N PRO A 160 16.36 -6.69 14.48
CA PRO A 160 16.62 -5.99 13.23
C PRO A 160 16.44 -4.48 13.37
N LEU A 161 17.42 -3.73 12.87
CA LEU A 161 17.46 -2.27 12.99
C LEU A 161 16.33 -1.58 12.21
N ASP A 162 15.88 -2.17 11.10
CA ASP A 162 14.73 -1.69 10.32
C ASP A 162 14.02 -2.87 9.60
N PRO A 163 12.92 -3.37 10.17
CA PRO A 163 12.15 -4.45 9.55
C PRO A 163 11.44 -4.02 8.25
N SER A 164 11.36 -2.72 7.97
CA SER A 164 10.75 -2.20 6.76
C SER A 164 11.68 -2.22 5.53
N ARG A 165 12.92 -2.70 5.67
CA ARG A 165 13.90 -2.75 4.59
C ARG A 165 14.25 -4.17 4.17
N CYS A 166 14.51 -4.33 2.87
CA CYS A 166 15.02 -5.60 2.34
C CYS A 166 16.44 -5.88 2.88
N GLY A 167 16.63 -7.01 3.54
CA GLY A 167 17.94 -7.41 4.06
C GLY A 167 19.03 -7.59 2.99
N ALA A 168 18.64 -7.81 1.71
CA ALA A 168 19.59 -8.03 0.62
C ALA A 168 20.01 -6.75 -0.13
N CYS A 169 19.12 -5.77 -0.32
CA CYS A 169 19.42 -4.58 -1.13
C CYS A 169 19.13 -3.25 -0.45
N GLY A 170 18.64 -3.26 0.80
CA GLY A 170 18.34 -2.06 1.57
C GLY A 170 17.11 -1.25 1.12
N LEU A 171 16.44 -1.67 0.03
CA LEU A 171 15.24 -0.99 -0.45
C LEU A 171 14.14 -1.09 0.60
N ARG A 172 13.48 0.03 0.92
CA ARG A 172 12.33 0.04 1.83
C ARG A 172 11.18 -0.73 1.22
N LEU A 173 10.66 -1.68 1.99
CA LEU A 173 9.53 -2.51 1.59
C LEU A 173 8.22 -1.76 1.89
N GLU A 174 7.19 -2.03 1.13
CA GLU A 174 5.85 -1.54 1.47
C GLU A 174 5.41 -2.11 2.81
N THR A 175 4.69 -1.31 3.58
CA THR A 175 4.10 -1.75 4.86
C THR A 175 3.28 -3.03 4.64
N GLY A 176 3.71 -4.12 5.25
CA GLY A 176 3.08 -5.44 5.10
C GLY A 176 3.60 -6.31 3.95
N HIS A 177 4.68 -5.92 3.25
CA HIS A 177 5.33 -6.74 2.24
C HIS A 177 6.74 -7.15 2.68
N ASP A 178 6.97 -8.45 2.81
CA ASP A 178 8.30 -8.99 3.16
C ASP A 178 9.16 -9.27 1.92
N THR A 179 8.60 -9.11 0.72
CA THR A 179 9.28 -9.45 -0.53
C THR A 179 9.75 -8.22 -1.30
N CYS A 180 11.05 -8.13 -1.54
CA CYS A 180 11.64 -7.04 -2.29
C CYS A 180 11.40 -7.17 -3.79
N PRO A 181 10.78 -6.18 -4.46
CA PRO A 181 10.57 -6.23 -5.91
C PRO A 181 11.88 -6.25 -6.73
N ARG A 182 12.96 -5.71 -6.16
CA ARG A 182 14.27 -5.65 -6.81
C ARG A 182 15.03 -6.98 -6.73
N CYS A 183 14.86 -7.73 -5.63
CA CYS A 183 15.57 -9.00 -5.37
C CYS A 183 14.80 -10.24 -5.83
N LEU A 184 13.63 -10.07 -6.45
CA LEU A 184 12.76 -11.17 -6.82
C LEU A 184 13.33 -11.98 -7.99
N HIS A 185 13.55 -13.26 -7.77
CA HIS A 185 14.00 -14.20 -8.81
C HIS A 185 12.82 -14.65 -9.69
N LYS A 186 12.77 -14.15 -10.92
CA LYS A 186 11.72 -14.48 -11.91
C LYS A 186 11.54 -15.99 -12.12
N GLY A 187 12.63 -16.76 -12.09
CA GLY A 187 12.60 -18.21 -12.22
C GLY A 187 11.83 -18.92 -11.10
N ARG A 188 11.86 -18.40 -9.87
CA ARG A 188 11.13 -18.99 -8.73
C ARG A 188 9.62 -18.81 -8.89
N ILE A 189 9.17 -17.67 -9.42
CA ILE A 189 7.74 -17.42 -9.71
C ILE A 189 7.26 -18.42 -10.75
N VAL A 190 7.98 -18.56 -11.86
CA VAL A 190 7.61 -19.48 -12.94
C VAL A 190 7.59 -20.94 -12.41
N GLY A 191 8.56 -21.34 -11.62
CA GLY A 191 8.61 -22.68 -11.02
C GLY A 191 7.41 -22.97 -10.09
N ARG A 192 7.02 -22.00 -9.25
CA ARG A 192 5.84 -22.14 -8.36
C ARG A 192 4.53 -22.18 -9.12
N VAL A 193 4.38 -21.34 -10.14
CA VAL A 193 3.19 -21.37 -11.01
C VAL A 193 3.11 -22.66 -11.79
N ALA A 194 4.26 -23.20 -12.26
CA ALA A 194 4.30 -24.51 -12.89
C ALA A 194 3.89 -25.64 -11.91
N GLY A 195 4.18 -25.51 -10.62
CA GLY A 195 3.69 -26.39 -9.57
C GLY A 195 2.17 -26.44 -9.45
N LEU A 196 1.47 -25.31 -9.69
CA LEU A 196 0.00 -25.27 -9.71
C LEU A 196 -0.62 -26.07 -10.88
N LEU A 197 0.20 -26.40 -11.91
CA LEU A 197 -0.22 -27.25 -13.04
C LEU A 197 -0.11 -28.76 -12.71
N ALA A 198 0.58 -29.13 -11.66
CA ALA A 198 0.82 -30.54 -11.33
C ALA A 198 -0.45 -31.41 -11.25
N PRO A 199 -1.58 -30.95 -10.65
CA PRO A 199 -2.82 -31.71 -10.62
C PRO A 199 -3.42 -31.93 -12.02
N TYR A 200 -3.13 -31.05 -12.98
CA TYR A 200 -3.65 -31.06 -14.35
C TYR A 200 -2.66 -31.63 -15.38
N SER A 201 -1.59 -32.31 -14.93
CA SER A 201 -0.49 -32.80 -15.77
C SER A 201 -0.96 -33.70 -16.93
N ARG A 202 -1.94 -34.59 -16.68
CA ARG A 202 -2.53 -35.44 -17.73
C ARG A 202 -3.22 -34.63 -18.83
N GLY A 203 -3.97 -33.62 -18.42
CA GLY A 203 -4.62 -32.71 -19.37
C GLY A 203 -3.62 -31.86 -20.16
N ALA A 204 -2.57 -31.36 -19.49
CA ALA A 204 -1.47 -30.64 -20.13
C ALA A 204 -0.73 -31.49 -21.17
N LEU A 205 -0.45 -32.75 -20.85
CA LEU A 205 0.16 -33.70 -21.79
C LEU A 205 -0.74 -33.93 -23.00
N MET A 206 -2.05 -34.12 -22.79
CA MET A 206 -3.01 -34.28 -23.88
C MET A 206 -3.10 -33.02 -24.76
N LEU A 207 -3.00 -31.82 -24.16
CA LEU A 207 -2.93 -30.57 -24.93
C LEU A 207 -1.66 -30.50 -25.78
N CYS A 208 -0.51 -30.93 -25.27
CA CYS A 208 0.73 -31.00 -26.04
C CYS A 208 0.61 -31.96 -27.22
N LEU A 209 0.02 -33.13 -27.01
CA LEU A 209 -0.24 -34.12 -28.07
C LEU A 209 -1.21 -33.56 -29.16
N LEU A 210 -2.31 -32.97 -28.75
CA LEU A 210 -3.27 -32.37 -29.69
C LEU A 210 -2.63 -31.20 -30.45
N THR A 211 -1.73 -30.44 -29.81
CA THR A 211 -0.99 -29.37 -30.46
C THR A 211 -0.03 -29.93 -31.52
N ALA A 212 0.70 -31.02 -31.21
CA ALA A 212 1.56 -31.68 -32.17
C ALA A 212 0.77 -32.24 -33.36
N VAL A 213 -0.34 -32.90 -33.11
CA VAL A 213 -1.26 -33.40 -34.17
C VAL A 213 -1.77 -32.24 -35.02
N GLY A 214 -2.15 -31.12 -34.39
CA GLY A 214 -2.58 -29.93 -35.08
C GLY A 214 -1.51 -29.35 -36.00
N VAL A 215 -0.28 -29.25 -35.55
CA VAL A 215 0.84 -28.76 -36.36
C VAL A 215 1.11 -29.68 -37.56
N VAL A 216 1.12 -31.01 -37.34
CA VAL A 216 1.30 -31.99 -38.44
C VAL A 216 0.17 -31.86 -39.45
N ALA A 217 -1.08 -31.77 -39.00
CA ALA A 217 -2.24 -31.62 -39.91
C ALA A 217 -2.20 -30.27 -40.67
N GLU A 218 -1.64 -29.22 -40.09
CA GLU A 218 -1.46 -27.88 -40.71
C GLU A 218 -0.33 -27.88 -41.75
N LEU A 219 0.68 -28.72 -41.61
CA LEU A 219 1.75 -28.90 -42.61
C LEU A 219 1.37 -29.70 -43.82
N ALA A 220 0.30 -30.49 -43.78
CA ALA A 220 -0.14 -31.35 -44.88
C ALA A 220 -0.70 -30.60 -46.12
N PRO A 221 -1.53 -29.54 -46.00
CA PRO A 221 -2.15 -28.87 -47.15
C PRO A 221 -1.16 -28.31 -48.19
N PRO A 222 -0.05 -27.59 -47.83
CA PRO A 222 0.90 -27.11 -48.83
C PRO A 222 1.57 -28.28 -49.60
N LYS A 223 1.84 -29.39 -48.93
CA LYS A 223 2.42 -30.57 -49.57
C LYS A 223 1.44 -31.26 -50.53
N LEU A 224 0.20 -31.35 -50.12
CA LEU A 224 -0.87 -31.87 -51.03
C LEU A 224 -1.09 -30.94 -52.24
N GLN A 225 -0.97 -29.63 -52.06
CA GLN A 225 -1.03 -28.66 -53.14
C GLN A 225 0.15 -28.84 -54.11
N GLN A 226 1.36 -29.05 -53.58
CA GLN A 226 2.51 -29.39 -54.40
C GLN A 226 2.23 -30.61 -55.30
N TYR A 227 1.81 -31.73 -54.69
CA TYR A 227 1.47 -32.96 -55.41
C TYR A 227 0.37 -32.72 -56.47
N MET A 228 -0.64 -31.95 -56.14
CA MET A 228 -1.73 -31.60 -57.06
C MET A 228 -1.18 -30.84 -58.27
N VAL A 229 -0.27 -29.89 -58.08
CA VAL A 229 0.28 -29.08 -59.16
C VAL A 229 1.28 -29.88 -60.04
N ASP A 230 2.23 -30.58 -59.38
CA ASP A 230 3.29 -31.26 -60.09
C ASP A 230 2.84 -32.55 -60.79
N ASP A 231 2.13 -33.40 -60.06
CA ASP A 231 1.81 -34.79 -60.53
C ASP A 231 0.43 -34.90 -61.23
N ILE A 232 -0.52 -33.98 -60.93
CA ILE A 232 -1.84 -34.07 -61.53
C ILE A 232 -2.07 -33.03 -62.59
N LEU A 233 -1.75 -31.75 -62.34
CA LEU A 233 -2.06 -30.66 -63.26
C LEU A 233 -0.97 -30.47 -64.33
N SER A 234 0.32 -30.57 -63.98
CA SER A 234 1.43 -30.41 -64.92
C SER A 234 1.71 -31.66 -65.72
N ALA A 235 1.51 -32.88 -65.18
CA ALA A 235 1.71 -34.14 -65.87
C ALA A 235 0.72 -34.37 -67.07
N ARG A 236 -0.41 -33.67 -67.10
CA ARG A 236 -1.38 -33.73 -68.17
C ARG A 236 -0.88 -33.26 -69.54
N VAL A 237 0.23 -32.52 -69.52
CA VAL A 237 0.83 -31.96 -70.76
C VAL A 237 1.79 -32.92 -71.45
N GLY A 238 2.19 -34.06 -70.79
CA GLY A 238 3.23 -34.96 -71.38
C GLY A 238 2.93 -36.49 -71.39
N ALA A 239 1.87 -36.99 -70.72
CA ALA A 239 1.70 -38.38 -70.46
C ALA A 239 0.40 -38.91 -71.06
N GLY A 240 0.47 -40.10 -71.77
CA GLY A 240 -0.64 -40.79 -72.38
C GLY A 240 -1.64 -41.48 -71.40
N ALA A 241 -1.79 -41.00 -70.16
CA ALA A 241 -2.79 -41.47 -69.18
C ALA A 241 -4.15 -40.88 -69.47
N GLY A 242 -5.22 -41.69 -69.35
CA GLY A 242 -6.59 -41.31 -69.66
C GLY A 242 -7.13 -40.19 -68.75
N PRO A 243 -8.03 -39.35 -69.28
CA PRO A 243 -8.67 -38.26 -68.57
C PRO A 243 -9.46 -38.68 -67.32
N ALA A 244 -9.84 -39.95 -67.20
CA ALA A 244 -10.54 -40.47 -66.02
C ALA A 244 -9.63 -40.63 -64.78
N ASP A 245 -8.37 -41.05 -64.93
CA ASP A 245 -7.39 -41.27 -63.85
C ASP A 245 -7.02 -39.98 -63.16
N PHE A 246 -6.83 -38.91 -63.97
CA PHE A 246 -6.55 -37.59 -63.44
C PHE A 246 -7.69 -36.95 -62.63
N ARG A 247 -8.95 -37.19 -63.04
CA ARG A 247 -10.15 -36.73 -62.33
C ARG A 247 -10.26 -37.43 -60.95
N THR A 248 -9.98 -38.73 -60.91
CA THR A 248 -10.01 -39.52 -59.68
C THR A 248 -8.87 -39.06 -58.73
N ALA A 249 -7.66 -38.89 -59.23
CA ALA A 249 -6.54 -38.41 -58.44
C ALA A 249 -6.79 -36.99 -57.87
N LEU A 250 -7.36 -36.09 -58.69
CA LEU A 250 -7.74 -34.74 -58.25
C LEU A 250 -8.81 -34.81 -57.15
N LEU A 251 -9.83 -35.66 -57.30
CA LEU A 251 -10.87 -35.84 -56.28
C LEU A 251 -10.28 -36.33 -54.95
N VAL A 252 -9.36 -37.31 -55.00
CA VAL A 252 -8.68 -37.84 -53.80
C VAL A 252 -7.90 -36.75 -53.08
N VAL A 253 -7.13 -35.90 -53.79
CA VAL A 253 -6.40 -34.81 -53.17
C VAL A 253 -7.33 -33.77 -52.57
N VAL A 254 -8.42 -33.42 -53.27
CA VAL A 254 -9.41 -32.48 -52.73
C VAL A 254 -10.10 -33.04 -51.48
N LEU A 255 -10.41 -34.35 -51.48
CA LEU A 255 -10.96 -34.99 -50.27
C LEU A 255 -9.94 -35.04 -49.13
N ALA A 256 -8.63 -35.26 -49.42
CA ALA A 256 -7.58 -35.22 -48.43
C ALA A 256 -7.39 -33.82 -47.84
N LEU A 257 -7.47 -32.77 -48.65
CA LEU A 257 -7.47 -31.37 -48.21
C LEU A 257 -8.68 -31.06 -47.32
N ALA A 258 -9.88 -31.52 -47.73
CA ALA A 258 -11.10 -31.37 -46.93
C ALA A 258 -10.99 -32.09 -45.58
N PHE A 259 -10.47 -33.33 -45.60
CA PHE A 259 -10.20 -34.10 -44.38
C PHE A 259 -9.23 -33.38 -43.44
N SER A 260 -8.13 -32.85 -43.98
CA SER A 260 -7.18 -32.06 -43.18
C SER A 260 -7.84 -30.83 -42.50
N ARG A 261 -8.72 -30.13 -43.21
CA ARG A 261 -9.47 -29.00 -42.64
C ARG A 261 -10.45 -29.43 -41.56
N ILE A 262 -11.17 -30.54 -41.77
CA ILE A 262 -12.10 -31.09 -40.78
C ILE A 262 -11.32 -31.56 -39.55
N LEU A 263 -10.18 -32.27 -39.74
CA LEU A 263 -9.31 -32.71 -38.65
C LEU A 263 -8.80 -31.53 -37.82
N LEU A 264 -8.33 -30.46 -38.46
CA LEU A 264 -7.88 -29.23 -37.77
C LEU A 264 -9.01 -28.60 -36.96
N ALA A 265 -10.23 -28.54 -37.52
CA ALA A 265 -11.39 -28.01 -36.81
C ALA A 265 -11.75 -28.86 -35.58
N VAL A 266 -11.77 -30.19 -35.72
CA VAL A 266 -12.06 -31.12 -34.62
C VAL A 266 -10.98 -31.02 -33.52
N VAL A 267 -9.71 -31.05 -33.90
CA VAL A 267 -8.57 -30.87 -32.95
C VAL A 267 -8.67 -29.53 -32.24
N GLY A 268 -9.00 -28.46 -32.99
CA GLY A 268 -9.22 -27.11 -32.44
C GLY A 268 -10.33 -27.07 -31.40
N VAL A 269 -11.46 -27.71 -31.66
CA VAL A 269 -12.59 -27.78 -30.70
C VAL A 269 -12.21 -28.57 -29.46
N ILE A 270 -11.58 -29.74 -29.59
CA ILE A 270 -11.15 -30.56 -28.43
C ILE A 270 -10.13 -29.81 -27.60
N LYS A 271 -9.12 -29.23 -28.26
CA LYS A 271 -8.09 -28.41 -27.63
C LYS A 271 -8.69 -27.21 -26.88
N GLY A 272 -9.61 -26.49 -27.53
CA GLY A 272 -10.27 -25.33 -26.90
C GLY A 272 -11.08 -25.71 -25.67
N ARG A 273 -11.86 -26.79 -25.72
CA ARG A 273 -12.62 -27.29 -24.56
C ARG A 273 -11.73 -27.71 -23.41
N LEU A 274 -10.63 -28.42 -23.71
CA LEU A 274 -9.69 -28.88 -22.68
C LEU A 274 -8.93 -27.72 -22.05
N THR A 275 -8.51 -26.75 -22.87
CA THR A 275 -7.86 -25.53 -22.38
C THR A 275 -8.78 -24.74 -21.46
N SER A 276 -10.04 -24.57 -21.84
CA SER A 276 -11.05 -23.90 -21.02
C SER A 276 -11.29 -24.63 -19.70
N ALA A 277 -11.47 -25.95 -19.73
CA ALA A 277 -11.72 -26.76 -18.54
C ALA A 277 -10.55 -26.69 -17.54
N ILE A 278 -9.30 -26.78 -18.02
CA ILE A 278 -8.11 -26.68 -17.17
C ILE A 278 -7.95 -25.24 -16.63
N GLY A 279 -8.05 -24.24 -17.51
CA GLY A 279 -7.87 -22.85 -17.14
C GLY A 279 -8.89 -22.37 -16.09
N THR A 280 -10.17 -22.69 -16.28
CA THR A 280 -11.22 -22.36 -15.30
C THR A 280 -11.05 -23.13 -13.99
N GLY A 281 -10.64 -24.41 -14.06
CA GLY A 281 -10.35 -25.22 -12.88
C GLY A 281 -9.21 -24.63 -12.02
N ILE A 282 -8.09 -24.26 -12.64
CA ILE A 282 -6.95 -23.62 -11.95
C ILE A 282 -7.39 -22.30 -11.31
N THR A 283 -8.13 -21.46 -12.06
CA THR A 283 -8.61 -20.18 -11.56
C THR A 283 -9.54 -20.35 -10.35
N ALA A 284 -10.44 -21.34 -10.39
CA ALA A 284 -11.36 -21.62 -9.29
C ALA A 284 -10.60 -22.07 -8.02
N THR A 285 -9.68 -23.04 -8.17
CA THR A 285 -8.85 -23.52 -7.04
C THR A 285 -8.01 -22.39 -6.45
N LEU A 286 -7.39 -21.58 -7.31
CA LEU A 286 -6.57 -20.46 -6.87
C LEU A 286 -7.39 -19.40 -6.11
N ARG A 287 -8.58 -19.06 -6.60
CA ARG A 287 -9.50 -18.15 -5.91
C ARG A 287 -9.90 -18.68 -4.54
N GLU A 288 -10.20 -19.96 -4.45
CA GLU A 288 -10.52 -20.63 -3.19
C GLU A 288 -9.34 -20.55 -2.21
N GLU A 289 -8.12 -20.85 -2.65
CA GLU A 289 -6.91 -20.73 -1.82
C GLU A 289 -6.65 -19.29 -1.38
N MET A 290 -6.82 -18.31 -2.28
CA MET A 290 -6.69 -16.89 -1.94
C MET A 290 -7.73 -16.43 -0.91
N VAL A 291 -8.99 -16.83 -1.06
CA VAL A 291 -10.05 -16.50 -0.10
C VAL A 291 -9.80 -17.17 1.26
N ARG A 292 -9.40 -18.46 1.26
CA ARG A 292 -9.02 -19.17 2.49
C ARG A 292 -7.84 -18.47 3.17
N LYS A 293 -6.85 -18.04 2.38
CA LYS A 293 -5.71 -17.27 2.90
C LYS A 293 -6.14 -15.94 3.49
N LEU A 294 -6.96 -15.16 2.78
CA LEU A 294 -7.51 -13.91 3.29
C LEU A 294 -8.21 -14.14 4.65
N GLN A 295 -9.08 -15.14 4.75
CA GLN A 295 -9.78 -15.44 6.01
C GLN A 295 -8.82 -15.82 7.16
N SER A 296 -7.65 -16.38 6.86
CA SER A 296 -6.64 -16.73 7.87
C SER A 296 -5.73 -15.58 8.30
N LEU A 297 -5.75 -14.45 7.59
CA LEU A 297 -4.94 -13.29 7.93
C LEU A 297 -5.53 -12.51 9.10
N SER A 298 -4.66 -11.88 9.91
CA SER A 298 -5.05 -11.05 11.04
C SER A 298 -5.75 -9.77 10.61
N VAL A 299 -6.56 -9.18 11.49
CA VAL A 299 -7.27 -7.91 11.26
C VAL A 299 -6.27 -6.79 10.90
N GLY A 300 -5.10 -6.75 11.51
CA GLY A 300 -4.06 -5.76 11.19
C GLY A 300 -3.55 -5.80 9.75
N TYR A 301 -3.78 -6.88 8.99
CA TYR A 301 -3.55 -6.91 7.56
C TYR A 301 -4.57 -6.05 6.82
N TYR A 302 -5.84 -6.14 7.22
CA TYR A 302 -6.95 -5.37 6.62
C TYR A 302 -6.88 -3.89 6.94
N ASP A 303 -6.38 -3.51 8.12
CA ASP A 303 -6.16 -2.10 8.51
C ASP A 303 -5.11 -1.41 7.63
N ARG A 304 -4.14 -2.19 7.12
CA ARG A 304 -3.03 -1.68 6.29
C ARG A 304 -3.30 -1.74 4.80
N HIS A 305 -4.28 -2.52 4.35
CA HIS A 305 -4.57 -2.76 2.93
C HIS A 305 -6.01 -2.39 2.60
N GLN A 306 -6.19 -1.67 1.50
CA GLN A 306 -7.52 -1.32 1.02
C GLN A 306 -8.28 -2.55 0.53
N VAL A 307 -9.51 -2.73 0.97
CA VAL A 307 -10.40 -3.86 0.58
C VAL A 307 -10.55 -3.96 -0.94
N GLY A 308 -10.67 -2.83 -1.64
CA GLY A 308 -10.75 -2.79 -3.11
C GLY A 308 -9.53 -3.40 -3.80
N SER A 309 -8.33 -3.23 -3.24
CA SER A 309 -7.09 -3.87 -3.74
C SER A 309 -7.15 -5.39 -3.57
N MET A 310 -7.66 -5.89 -2.45
CA MET A 310 -7.81 -7.32 -2.21
C MET A 310 -8.83 -7.96 -3.15
N ILE A 311 -9.97 -7.29 -3.37
CA ILE A 311 -10.98 -7.72 -4.35
C ILE A 311 -10.36 -7.80 -5.75
N SER A 312 -9.57 -6.80 -6.14
CA SER A 312 -8.87 -6.79 -7.44
C SER A 312 -7.89 -7.95 -7.57
N ARG A 313 -7.12 -8.29 -6.51
CA ARG A 313 -6.20 -9.44 -6.51
C ARG A 313 -6.94 -10.76 -6.71
N VAL A 314 -8.04 -10.98 -5.99
CA VAL A 314 -8.83 -12.22 -6.10
C VAL A 314 -9.54 -12.32 -7.45
N SER A 315 -10.10 -11.22 -7.96
CA SER A 315 -10.93 -11.24 -9.18
C SER A 315 -10.09 -11.10 -10.44
N HIS A 316 -9.20 -10.10 -10.51
CA HIS A 316 -8.50 -9.74 -11.73
C HIS A 316 -7.14 -10.43 -11.88
N ASP A 317 -6.30 -10.45 -10.80
CA ASP A 317 -4.97 -11.06 -10.91
C ASP A 317 -5.05 -12.58 -11.07
N SER A 318 -6.10 -13.23 -10.57
CA SER A 318 -6.35 -14.65 -10.79
C SER A 318 -6.65 -14.97 -12.27
N GLU A 319 -7.28 -14.05 -13.01
CA GLU A 319 -7.56 -14.20 -14.46
C GLU A 319 -6.28 -14.20 -15.30
N VAL A 320 -5.23 -13.51 -14.84
CA VAL A 320 -3.92 -13.50 -15.53
C VAL A 320 -3.34 -14.90 -15.60
N LEU A 321 -3.56 -15.75 -14.57
CA LEU A 321 -3.13 -17.14 -14.59
C LEU A 321 -3.99 -18.02 -15.53
N HIS A 322 -5.27 -17.70 -15.70
CA HIS A 322 -6.09 -18.35 -16.75
C HIS A 322 -5.49 -18.14 -18.15
N GLY A 323 -5.01 -16.91 -18.43
CA GLY A 323 -4.32 -16.58 -19.67
C GLY A 323 -3.08 -17.44 -19.95
N LEU A 324 -2.41 -18.02 -18.93
CA LEU A 324 -1.26 -18.91 -19.09
C LEU A 324 -1.62 -20.14 -19.91
N MET A 325 -2.77 -20.76 -19.63
CA MET A 325 -3.21 -21.96 -20.39
C MET A 325 -3.46 -21.63 -21.86
N HIS A 326 -4.07 -20.47 -22.12
CA HIS A 326 -4.28 -20.01 -23.49
C HIS A 326 -2.96 -19.75 -24.23
N GLN A 327 -1.96 -19.18 -23.55
CA GLN A 327 -0.64 -18.95 -24.14
C GLN A 327 0.15 -20.25 -24.38
N ILE A 328 0.02 -21.25 -23.52
CA ILE A 328 0.66 -22.56 -23.73
C ILE A 328 0.06 -23.25 -24.94
N THR A 329 -1.25 -23.22 -25.10
CA THR A 329 -1.97 -24.05 -26.10
C THR A 329 -2.18 -23.38 -27.45
N GLY A 330 -2.35 -22.08 -27.48
CA GLY A 330 -2.62 -21.30 -28.70
C GLY A 330 -1.64 -20.17 -28.95
N GLY A 331 -0.78 -19.86 -27.96
CA GLY A 331 0.17 -18.75 -28.02
C GLY A 331 1.61 -19.20 -28.29
N PHE A 332 2.52 -18.76 -27.42
CA PHE A 332 3.96 -18.81 -27.62
C PHE A 332 4.52 -20.23 -27.89
N LEU A 333 4.11 -21.25 -27.12
CA LEU A 333 4.61 -22.62 -27.27
C LEU A 333 4.23 -23.21 -28.62
N LEU A 334 2.95 -23.04 -29.03
CA LEU A 334 2.48 -23.47 -30.34
C LEU A 334 3.30 -22.79 -31.45
N GLN A 335 3.54 -21.50 -31.33
CA GLN A 335 4.26 -20.72 -32.34
C GLN A 335 5.73 -21.15 -32.46
N ILE A 336 6.40 -21.51 -31.38
CA ILE A 336 7.77 -22.07 -31.42
C ILE A 336 7.75 -23.41 -32.13
N VAL A 337 6.83 -24.33 -31.77
CA VAL A 337 6.73 -25.65 -32.39
C VAL A 337 6.42 -25.51 -33.89
N GLN A 338 5.51 -24.63 -34.27
CA GLN A 338 5.16 -24.34 -35.65
C GLN A 338 6.36 -23.73 -36.40
N LEU A 339 7.08 -22.77 -35.81
CA LEU A 339 8.26 -22.16 -36.43
C LEU A 339 9.34 -23.21 -36.76
N VAL A 340 9.63 -24.12 -35.80
CA VAL A 340 10.60 -25.19 -35.99
C VAL A 340 10.12 -26.19 -37.03
N ALA A 341 8.87 -26.60 -36.99
CA ALA A 341 8.31 -27.58 -37.91
C ALA A 341 8.23 -27.03 -39.34
N VAL A 342 7.74 -25.80 -39.52
CA VAL A 342 7.68 -25.14 -40.84
C VAL A 342 9.07 -24.82 -41.36
N GLY A 343 10.00 -24.36 -40.50
CA GLY A 343 11.40 -24.15 -40.89
C GLY A 343 12.07 -25.43 -41.39
N GLY A 344 11.83 -26.56 -40.71
CA GLY A 344 12.25 -27.88 -41.15
C GLY A 344 11.70 -28.26 -42.57
N MET A 345 10.41 -27.98 -42.82
CA MET A 345 9.79 -28.22 -44.12
C MET A 345 10.40 -27.34 -45.21
N LEU A 346 10.69 -26.07 -44.95
CA LEU A 346 11.35 -25.16 -45.91
C LEU A 346 12.74 -25.68 -46.30
N VAL A 347 13.55 -26.09 -45.32
CA VAL A 347 14.87 -26.68 -45.54
C VAL A 347 14.79 -28.00 -46.33
N TRP A 348 13.77 -28.82 -46.01
CA TRP A 348 13.56 -30.09 -46.70
C TRP A 348 13.18 -29.93 -48.17
N ILE A 349 12.40 -28.89 -48.53
CA ILE A 349 11.97 -28.62 -49.92
C ILE A 349 13.15 -28.07 -50.73
N ASN A 350 13.77 -27.00 -50.24
CA ASN A 350 14.91 -26.38 -50.92
C ASN A 350 15.80 -25.62 -49.92
N PRO A 351 16.96 -26.16 -49.49
CA PRO A 351 17.83 -25.55 -48.47
C PRO A 351 18.42 -24.20 -48.93
N LYS A 352 18.70 -24.05 -50.24
CA LYS A 352 19.18 -22.79 -50.79
C LYS A 352 18.12 -21.69 -50.66
N LEU A 353 16.87 -21.99 -51.02
CA LEU A 353 15.78 -21.03 -50.94
C LEU A 353 15.42 -20.74 -49.48
N ALA A 354 15.48 -21.77 -48.61
CA ALA A 354 15.30 -21.60 -47.17
C ALA A 354 16.33 -20.62 -46.54
N ALA A 355 17.59 -20.63 -47.02
CA ALA A 355 18.58 -19.67 -46.56
C ALA A 355 18.20 -18.21 -46.90
N PHE A 356 17.61 -17.97 -48.06
CA PHE A 356 17.10 -16.67 -48.43
C PHE A 356 15.93 -16.20 -47.60
N THR A 357 15.09 -17.12 -47.05
CA THR A 357 14.00 -16.75 -46.12
C THR A 357 14.48 -16.24 -44.80
N LEU A 358 15.72 -16.52 -44.43
CA LEU A 358 16.31 -16.02 -43.18
C LEU A 358 16.84 -14.57 -43.29
N ILE A 359 16.96 -13.99 -44.51
CA ILE A 359 17.46 -12.61 -44.68
C ILE A 359 16.63 -11.57 -43.91
N PRO A 360 15.27 -11.62 -43.92
CA PRO A 360 14.45 -10.69 -43.12
C PRO A 360 14.52 -10.90 -41.61
N VAL A 361 14.90 -12.10 -41.12
CA VAL A 361 14.85 -12.44 -39.69
C VAL A 361 15.71 -11.54 -38.81
N PRO A 362 16.98 -11.23 -39.15
CA PRO A 362 17.77 -10.25 -38.39
C PRO A 362 17.12 -8.86 -38.32
N LEU A 363 16.48 -8.42 -39.45
CA LEU A 363 15.75 -7.13 -39.46
C LEU A 363 14.55 -7.14 -38.57
N VAL A 364 13.81 -8.27 -38.50
CA VAL A 364 12.68 -8.45 -37.60
C VAL A 364 13.14 -8.42 -36.15
N ILE A 365 14.23 -9.14 -35.81
CA ILE A 365 14.81 -9.15 -34.45
C ILE A 365 15.26 -7.74 -34.04
N LEU A 366 16.01 -7.07 -34.90
CA LEU A 366 16.50 -5.70 -34.66
C LEU A 366 15.32 -4.71 -34.54
N GLY A 367 14.36 -4.78 -35.45
CA GLY A 367 13.18 -3.94 -35.46
C GLY A 367 12.33 -4.15 -34.20
N SER A 368 12.14 -5.41 -33.77
CA SER A 368 11.46 -5.75 -32.54
C SER A 368 12.20 -5.21 -31.30
N TRP A 369 13.53 -5.35 -31.27
CA TRP A 369 14.36 -4.82 -30.18
C TRP A 369 14.27 -3.29 -30.06
N ILE A 370 14.38 -2.57 -31.20
CA ILE A 370 14.22 -1.12 -31.24
C ILE A 370 12.83 -0.71 -30.80
N PHE A 371 11.78 -1.38 -31.32
CA PHE A 371 10.39 -1.14 -30.96
C PHE A 371 10.18 -1.28 -29.46
N TRP A 372 10.61 -2.40 -28.84
CA TRP A 372 10.48 -2.63 -27.42
C TRP A 372 11.19 -1.60 -26.56
N ARG A 373 12.41 -1.24 -26.93
CA ARG A 373 13.19 -0.22 -26.21
C ARG A 373 12.48 1.13 -26.18
N HIS A 374 11.72 1.47 -27.24
CA HIS A 374 11.00 2.75 -27.33
C HIS A 374 9.57 2.68 -26.76
N VAL A 375 8.88 1.59 -26.94
CA VAL A 375 7.45 1.46 -26.58
C VAL A 375 7.26 1.06 -25.13
N TYR A 376 8.13 0.23 -24.57
CA TYR A 376 8.01 -0.27 -23.19
C TYR A 376 7.87 0.85 -22.13
N PRO A 377 8.72 1.90 -22.10
CA PRO A 377 8.56 2.97 -21.11
C PRO A 377 7.23 3.73 -21.27
N ARG A 378 6.70 3.79 -22.49
CA ARG A 378 5.46 4.51 -22.80
C ARG A 378 4.21 3.69 -22.51
N HIS A 379 4.29 2.39 -22.59
CA HIS A 379 3.27 1.50 -22.04
C HIS A 379 3.08 1.72 -20.55
N TYR A 380 4.17 1.94 -19.82
CA TYR A 380 4.09 2.25 -18.40
C TYR A 380 3.33 3.57 -18.15
N ARG A 381 3.60 4.61 -18.95
CA ARG A 381 2.82 5.87 -18.87
C ARG A 381 1.34 5.70 -19.19
N LEU A 382 1.03 4.82 -20.14
CA LEU A 382 -0.38 4.45 -20.45
C LEU A 382 -1.06 3.81 -19.24
N TRP A 383 -0.38 2.87 -18.57
CA TRP A 383 -0.91 2.22 -17.37
C TRP A 383 -1.08 3.21 -16.21
N ASP A 384 -0.12 4.10 -16.01
CA ASP A 384 -0.19 5.15 -14.99
C ASP A 384 -1.36 6.11 -15.25
N ALA A 385 -1.53 6.57 -16.49
CA ALA A 385 -2.65 7.41 -16.90
C ALA A 385 -4.02 6.71 -16.69
N ALA A 386 -4.11 5.41 -16.99
CA ALA A 386 -5.31 4.63 -16.74
C ALA A 386 -5.60 4.48 -15.23
N SER A 387 -4.57 4.24 -14.43
CA SER A 387 -4.69 4.19 -12.97
C SER A 387 -5.17 5.52 -12.39
N LYS A 388 -4.60 6.65 -12.85
CA LYS A 388 -5.00 8.00 -12.44
C LYS A 388 -6.46 8.28 -12.76
N GLN A 389 -6.90 7.96 -13.98
CA GLN A 389 -8.30 8.14 -14.37
C GLN A 389 -9.23 7.33 -13.44
N MET A 390 -8.88 6.07 -13.15
CA MET A 390 -9.67 5.22 -12.27
C MET A 390 -9.69 5.73 -10.83
N THR A 391 -8.55 6.21 -10.31
CA THR A 391 -8.47 6.82 -8.98
C THR A 391 -9.32 8.09 -8.88
N THR A 392 -9.29 8.94 -9.91
CA THR A 392 -10.11 10.16 -9.96
C THR A 392 -11.60 9.80 -9.96
N LEU A 393 -12.00 8.81 -10.77
CA LEU A 393 -13.39 8.35 -10.84
C LEU A 393 -13.84 7.74 -9.49
N SER A 394 -13.02 6.87 -8.91
CA SER A 394 -13.33 6.25 -7.62
C SER A 394 -13.46 7.28 -6.51
N GLY A 395 -12.55 8.25 -6.45
CA GLY A 395 -12.61 9.34 -5.46
C GLY A 395 -13.88 10.20 -5.60
N MET A 396 -14.23 10.57 -6.83
CA MET A 396 -15.43 11.34 -7.12
C MET A 396 -16.72 10.57 -6.72
N LEU A 397 -16.81 9.29 -7.09
CA LEU A 397 -17.99 8.47 -6.78
C LEU A 397 -18.11 8.15 -5.29
N SER A 398 -17.01 7.85 -4.61
CA SER A 398 -17.01 7.63 -3.17
C SER A 398 -17.38 8.90 -2.39
N GLY A 399 -16.94 10.06 -2.87
CA GLY A 399 -17.26 11.38 -2.31
C GLY A 399 -18.47 12.06 -2.91
N ILE A 400 -19.35 11.36 -3.64
CA ILE A 400 -20.42 11.99 -4.43
C ILE A 400 -21.36 12.90 -3.61
N ARG A 401 -21.62 12.53 -2.36
CA ARG A 401 -22.44 13.37 -1.45
C ARG A 401 -21.79 14.72 -1.18
N VAL A 402 -20.46 14.75 -1.02
CA VAL A 402 -19.69 15.98 -0.82
C VAL A 402 -19.70 16.81 -2.11
N VAL A 403 -19.45 16.19 -3.25
CA VAL A 403 -19.51 16.85 -4.56
C VAL A 403 -20.86 17.51 -4.76
N LYS A 404 -21.97 16.81 -4.46
CA LYS A 404 -23.34 17.30 -4.57
C LYS A 404 -23.64 18.41 -3.55
N ALA A 405 -23.22 18.22 -2.29
CA ALA A 405 -23.48 19.20 -1.23
C ALA A 405 -22.82 20.55 -1.48
N PHE A 406 -21.66 20.56 -2.13
CA PHE A 406 -20.91 21.78 -2.46
C PHE A 406 -21.07 22.23 -3.92
N ALA A 407 -21.95 21.59 -4.70
CA ALA A 407 -22.20 21.89 -6.12
C ALA A 407 -20.92 21.94 -6.98
N GLN A 408 -19.98 21.00 -6.72
CA GLN A 408 -18.68 20.96 -7.40
C GLN A 408 -18.64 19.98 -8.58
N GLU A 409 -19.77 19.57 -9.14
CA GLU A 409 -19.85 18.66 -10.28
C GLU A 409 -19.05 19.14 -11.49
N PRO A 410 -19.09 20.43 -11.89
CA PRO A 410 -18.31 20.89 -13.03
C PRO A 410 -16.81 20.73 -12.79
N ARG A 411 -16.33 21.08 -11.61
CA ARG A 411 -14.90 20.95 -11.23
C ARG A 411 -14.41 19.52 -11.26
N GLU A 412 -15.18 18.58 -10.71
CA GLU A 412 -14.79 17.16 -10.71
C GLU A 412 -14.90 16.55 -12.11
N LEU A 413 -15.85 17.00 -12.94
CA LEU A 413 -15.94 16.63 -14.34
C LEU A 413 -14.72 17.11 -15.14
N ASP A 414 -14.29 18.36 -14.95
CA ASP A 414 -13.09 18.90 -15.59
C ASP A 414 -11.84 18.14 -15.19
N ARG A 415 -11.73 17.77 -13.90
CA ARG A 415 -10.63 16.96 -13.38
C ARG A 415 -10.60 15.57 -14.02
N PHE A 416 -11.76 14.92 -14.13
CA PHE A 416 -11.90 13.63 -14.81
C PHE A 416 -11.60 13.74 -16.31
N HIS A 417 -12.08 14.82 -16.95
CA HIS A 417 -11.83 15.10 -18.37
C HIS A 417 -10.31 15.25 -18.62
N GLY A 418 -9.61 16.00 -17.78
CA GLY A 418 -8.14 16.13 -17.88
C GLY A 418 -7.41 14.78 -17.77
N ALA A 419 -7.83 13.93 -16.83
CA ALA A 419 -7.27 12.58 -16.68
C ALA A 419 -7.58 11.69 -17.92
N SER A 420 -8.79 11.79 -18.47
CA SER A 420 -9.23 11.06 -19.66
C SER A 420 -8.47 11.50 -20.92
N GLU A 421 -8.23 12.80 -21.09
CA GLU A 421 -7.43 13.32 -22.22
C GLU A 421 -5.97 12.87 -22.14
N HIS A 422 -5.42 12.83 -20.92
CA HIS A 422 -4.06 12.30 -20.70
C HIS A 422 -3.97 10.81 -21.08
N LEU A 423 -4.94 10.00 -20.66
CA LEU A 423 -5.04 8.59 -21.05
C LEU A 423 -5.21 8.44 -22.57
N ARG A 424 -6.09 9.25 -23.17
CA ARG A 424 -6.34 9.25 -24.63
C ARG A 424 -5.06 9.52 -25.40
N HIS A 425 -4.29 10.52 -24.97
CA HIS A 425 -3.02 10.89 -25.62
C HIS A 425 -2.02 9.70 -25.65
N TRP A 426 -1.77 9.06 -24.49
CA TRP A 426 -0.83 7.93 -24.42
C TRP A 426 -1.35 6.71 -25.15
N ARG A 427 -2.66 6.42 -25.06
CA ARG A 427 -3.26 5.31 -25.80
C ARG A 427 -3.15 5.49 -27.30
N GLN A 428 -3.47 6.67 -27.79
CA GLN A 428 -3.35 7.02 -29.21
C GLN A 428 -1.90 6.89 -29.68
N TRP A 429 -0.96 7.37 -28.91
CA TRP A 429 0.47 7.27 -29.26
C TRP A 429 0.93 5.81 -29.35
N VAL A 430 0.57 4.97 -28.38
CA VAL A 430 0.92 3.55 -28.37
C VAL A 430 0.32 2.85 -29.58
N GLU A 431 -0.98 3.07 -29.84
CA GLU A 431 -1.66 2.45 -30.99
C GLU A 431 -1.08 2.87 -32.34
N GLN A 432 -0.76 4.15 -32.51
CA GLN A 432 -0.10 4.65 -33.73
C GLN A 432 1.27 3.99 -33.92
N THR A 433 2.04 3.86 -32.86
CA THR A 433 3.36 3.23 -32.91
C THR A 433 3.25 1.73 -33.23
N ASN A 434 2.28 1.03 -32.61
CA ASN A 434 1.99 -0.37 -32.90
C ASN A 434 1.60 -0.57 -34.37
N THR A 435 0.72 0.28 -34.88
CA THR A 435 0.25 0.20 -36.28
C THR A 435 1.41 0.46 -37.26
N THR A 436 2.27 1.45 -36.98
CA THR A 436 3.44 1.76 -37.78
C THR A 436 4.43 0.59 -37.79
N TYR A 437 4.68 0.01 -36.61
CA TYR A 437 5.54 -1.16 -36.48
C TYR A 437 4.99 -2.37 -37.25
N ALA A 438 3.69 -2.65 -37.12
CA ALA A 438 3.04 -3.75 -37.84
C ALA A 438 3.16 -3.59 -39.36
N ALA A 439 2.93 -2.38 -39.88
CA ALA A 439 3.10 -2.06 -41.30
C ALA A 439 4.55 -2.24 -41.76
N ALA A 440 5.53 -1.77 -40.95
CA ALA A 440 6.95 -1.96 -41.27
C ALA A 440 7.34 -3.44 -41.31
N MET A 441 6.88 -4.25 -40.36
CA MET A 441 7.12 -5.69 -40.35
C MET A 441 6.46 -6.39 -41.52
N GLN A 442 5.26 -5.97 -41.93
CA GLN A 442 4.58 -6.52 -43.10
C GLN A 442 5.37 -6.25 -44.39
N ILE A 443 5.97 -5.07 -44.51
CA ILE A 443 6.88 -4.76 -45.65
C ILE A 443 8.12 -5.67 -45.62
N VAL A 444 8.75 -5.85 -44.45
CA VAL A 444 9.94 -6.71 -44.31
C VAL A 444 9.62 -8.15 -44.73
N PHE A 445 8.47 -8.68 -44.25
CA PHE A 445 8.02 -10.03 -44.62
C PHE A 445 7.66 -10.11 -46.13
N GLY A 446 7.02 -9.06 -46.65
CA GLY A 446 6.67 -8.99 -48.08
C GLY A 446 7.94 -9.00 -48.97
N LEU A 447 8.98 -8.27 -48.59
CA LEU A 447 10.26 -8.30 -49.30
C LEU A 447 10.88 -9.70 -49.30
N GLY A 448 10.80 -10.42 -48.14
CA GLY A 448 11.20 -11.84 -48.08
C GLY A 448 10.46 -12.72 -49.08
N GLY A 449 9.13 -12.53 -49.21
CA GLY A 449 8.31 -13.20 -50.20
C GLY A 449 8.72 -12.89 -51.64
N LEU A 450 9.02 -11.60 -51.95
CA LEU A 450 9.47 -11.20 -53.27
C LEU A 450 10.83 -11.80 -53.64
N ILE A 451 11.74 -11.91 -52.67
CA ILE A 451 13.03 -12.60 -52.88
C ILE A 451 12.80 -14.07 -53.26
N VAL A 452 11.90 -14.76 -52.54
CA VAL A 452 11.57 -16.15 -52.82
C VAL A 452 10.90 -16.30 -54.20
N TRP A 453 10.00 -15.39 -54.58
CA TRP A 453 9.42 -15.36 -55.93
C TRP A 453 10.47 -15.22 -57.03
N TYR A 454 11.42 -14.28 -56.86
CA TYR A 454 12.47 -14.03 -57.86
C TYR A 454 13.45 -15.20 -57.97
N VAL A 455 14.01 -15.66 -56.84
CA VAL A 455 15.00 -16.74 -56.80
C VAL A 455 14.36 -18.09 -57.18
N GLY A 456 13.23 -18.41 -56.56
CA GLY A 456 12.50 -19.63 -56.81
C GLY A 456 11.91 -19.69 -58.22
N GLY A 457 11.40 -18.55 -58.71
CA GLY A 457 10.93 -18.43 -60.09
C GLY A 457 12.06 -18.67 -61.12
N ARG A 458 13.24 -18.13 -60.82
CA ARG A 458 14.41 -18.39 -61.67
C ARG A 458 14.85 -19.87 -61.66
N ASP A 459 14.84 -20.51 -60.48
CA ASP A 459 15.14 -21.93 -60.31
C ASP A 459 14.07 -22.82 -60.99
N VAL A 460 12.80 -22.40 -61.07
CA VAL A 460 11.74 -23.09 -61.85
C VAL A 460 11.98 -22.95 -63.34
N ILE A 461 12.31 -21.78 -63.85
CA ILE A 461 12.65 -21.56 -65.27
C ILE A 461 13.89 -22.34 -65.64
N GLY A 462 14.91 -22.44 -64.74
CA GLY A 462 16.12 -23.22 -64.97
C GLY A 462 15.93 -24.75 -64.82
N GLY A 463 14.79 -25.22 -64.35
CA GLY A 463 14.51 -26.64 -64.18
C GLY A 463 15.01 -27.27 -62.91
N ASP A 464 15.60 -26.48 -62.00
CA ASP A 464 16.17 -26.89 -60.72
C ASP A 464 15.04 -27.12 -59.63
N MET A 465 13.84 -26.60 -59.91
CA MET A 465 12.69 -26.67 -59.00
C MET A 465 11.38 -26.82 -59.77
N THR A 466 10.38 -27.52 -59.21
CA THR A 466 9.05 -27.58 -59.80
C THR A 466 8.16 -26.41 -59.43
N LEU A 467 7.13 -26.12 -60.25
CA LEU A 467 6.17 -25.07 -59.95
C LEU A 467 5.39 -25.36 -58.65
N GLY A 468 5.00 -26.64 -58.43
CA GLY A 468 4.31 -27.06 -57.21
C GLY A 468 5.20 -26.89 -55.98
N GLN A 469 6.50 -27.17 -56.09
CA GLN A 469 7.47 -26.89 -55.00
C GLN A 469 7.54 -25.40 -54.64
N LEU A 470 7.57 -24.50 -55.61
CA LEU A 470 7.54 -23.07 -55.36
C LEU A 470 6.26 -22.61 -54.69
N ILE A 471 5.11 -23.08 -55.11
CA ILE A 471 3.79 -22.78 -54.53
C ILE A 471 3.75 -23.25 -53.06
N ALA A 472 4.18 -24.50 -52.82
CA ALA A 472 4.24 -25.05 -51.45
C ALA A 472 5.22 -24.26 -50.57
N PHE A 473 6.38 -23.90 -51.11
CA PHE A 473 7.37 -23.10 -50.38
C PHE A 473 6.80 -21.74 -49.98
N LEU A 474 6.08 -21.06 -50.86
CA LEU A 474 5.45 -19.77 -50.54
C LEU A 474 4.34 -19.92 -49.47
N ALA A 475 3.57 -21.01 -49.52
CA ALA A 475 2.58 -21.30 -48.48
C ALA A 475 3.25 -21.54 -47.10
N TYR A 476 4.33 -22.34 -47.07
CA TYR A 476 5.09 -22.54 -45.84
C TYR A 476 5.82 -21.25 -45.37
N LEU A 477 6.27 -20.41 -46.28
CA LEU A 477 6.87 -19.12 -45.96
C LEU A 477 5.88 -18.21 -45.22
N ALA A 478 4.62 -18.15 -45.69
CA ALA A 478 3.58 -17.39 -44.98
C ALA A 478 3.34 -17.95 -43.59
N MET A 479 3.32 -19.29 -43.42
CA MET A 479 3.20 -19.94 -42.12
C MET A 479 4.43 -19.73 -41.22
N PHE A 480 5.64 -19.50 -41.81
CA PHE A 480 6.87 -19.24 -41.08
C PHE A 480 6.93 -17.82 -40.50
N TYR A 481 6.45 -16.81 -41.24
CA TYR A 481 6.50 -15.43 -40.82
C TYR A 481 5.41 -15.05 -39.80
N ALA A 482 4.25 -15.73 -39.82
CA ALA A 482 3.16 -15.44 -38.89
C ALA A 482 3.54 -15.56 -37.39
N PRO A 483 4.22 -16.63 -36.93
CA PRO A 483 4.72 -16.72 -35.57
C PRO A 483 5.70 -15.62 -35.16
N LEU A 484 6.56 -15.18 -36.08
CA LEU A 484 7.53 -14.12 -35.80
C LEU A 484 6.86 -12.78 -35.46
N GLY A 485 5.76 -12.46 -36.15
CA GLY A 485 4.94 -11.29 -35.82
C GLY A 485 4.28 -11.38 -34.44
N ALA A 486 3.84 -12.56 -34.06
CA ALA A 486 3.16 -12.79 -32.78
C ALA A 486 4.10 -12.79 -31.55
N LEU A 487 5.40 -13.06 -31.74
CA LEU A 487 6.40 -13.02 -30.67
C LEU A 487 6.48 -11.65 -29.97
N SER A 488 6.19 -10.57 -30.66
CA SER A 488 6.15 -9.22 -30.08
C SER A 488 5.12 -9.08 -28.97
N ASN A 489 3.94 -9.68 -29.12
CA ASN A 489 2.88 -9.60 -28.12
C ASN A 489 3.17 -10.45 -26.89
N PHE A 490 3.98 -11.49 -27.03
CA PHE A 490 4.33 -12.38 -25.93
C PHE A 490 5.07 -11.68 -24.78
N THR A 491 5.95 -10.74 -25.08
CA THR A 491 6.72 -10.02 -24.04
C THR A 491 5.82 -9.16 -23.17
N THR A 492 4.81 -8.51 -23.76
CA THR A 492 3.82 -7.71 -23.01
C THR A 492 3.00 -8.62 -22.10
N TRP A 493 2.51 -9.72 -22.66
CA TRP A 493 1.77 -10.72 -21.90
C TRP A 493 2.63 -11.30 -20.75
N LEU A 494 3.88 -11.67 -21.01
CA LEU A 494 4.80 -12.22 -20.00
C LEU A 494 5.03 -11.24 -18.84
N THR A 495 5.17 -9.96 -19.14
CA THR A 495 5.34 -8.92 -18.12
C THR A 495 4.09 -8.81 -17.23
N SER A 496 2.90 -8.79 -17.84
CA SER A 496 1.62 -8.77 -17.12
C SER A 496 1.43 -10.04 -16.28
N PHE A 497 1.76 -11.20 -16.87
CA PHE A 497 1.70 -12.49 -16.19
C PHE A 497 2.63 -12.55 -14.96
N LEU A 498 3.88 -12.15 -15.09
CA LEU A 498 4.83 -12.14 -13.98
C LEU A 498 4.40 -11.18 -12.87
N SER A 499 3.87 -10.01 -13.23
CA SER A 499 3.40 -9.02 -12.26
C SER A 499 2.14 -9.49 -11.52
N GLY A 500 1.13 -10.02 -12.23
CA GLY A 500 -0.08 -10.57 -11.62
C GLY A 500 0.22 -11.79 -10.74
N SER A 501 1.02 -12.73 -11.26
CA SER A 501 1.44 -13.92 -10.49
C SER A 501 2.20 -13.55 -9.23
N LYS A 502 3.05 -12.52 -9.27
CA LYS A 502 3.75 -12.00 -8.10
C LYS A 502 2.77 -11.57 -7.00
N ARG A 503 1.79 -10.71 -7.33
CA ARG A 503 0.81 -10.21 -6.35
C ARG A 503 -0.05 -11.33 -5.74
N VAL A 504 -0.39 -12.34 -6.54
CA VAL A 504 -1.10 -13.53 -6.04
C VAL A 504 -0.23 -14.33 -5.09
N LEU A 505 1.03 -14.61 -5.46
CA LEU A 505 1.95 -15.35 -4.61
C LEU A 505 2.31 -14.59 -3.34
N GLU A 506 2.48 -13.27 -3.40
CA GLU A 506 2.67 -12.41 -2.21
C GLU A 506 1.53 -12.56 -1.22
N LEU A 507 0.27 -12.55 -1.70
CA LEU A 507 -0.88 -12.76 -0.84
C LEU A 507 -0.86 -14.15 -0.19
N LEU A 508 -0.59 -15.20 -0.98
CA LEU A 508 -0.53 -16.57 -0.48
C LEU A 508 0.60 -16.81 0.52
N ASP A 509 1.73 -16.12 0.33
CA ASP A 509 2.92 -16.24 1.18
C ASP A 509 2.89 -15.32 2.40
N THR A 510 1.98 -14.35 2.47
CA THR A 510 1.88 -13.43 3.61
C THR A 510 1.68 -14.21 4.90
N PRO A 511 2.59 -14.12 5.90
CA PRO A 511 2.41 -14.82 7.16
C PRO A 511 1.21 -14.24 7.93
N SER A 512 0.45 -15.08 8.62
CA SER A 512 -0.50 -14.59 9.61
C SER A 512 0.28 -14.07 10.81
N LEU A 513 -0.03 -12.86 11.28
CA LEU A 513 0.59 -12.28 12.48
C LEU A 513 0.12 -12.99 13.76
N ILE A 514 -1.04 -13.65 13.68
CA ILE A 514 -1.58 -14.44 14.77
C ILE A 514 -1.46 -15.90 14.37
N MET A 515 -0.68 -16.64 15.13
CA MET A 515 -0.48 -18.07 14.91
C MET A 515 -1.39 -18.86 15.86
N GLU A 516 -2.14 -19.82 15.31
CA GLU A 516 -2.84 -20.79 16.11
C GLU A 516 -1.80 -21.66 16.83
N PRO A 517 -2.00 -21.98 18.14
CA PRO A 517 -1.13 -22.91 18.83
C PRO A 517 -1.24 -24.30 18.20
N ALA A 518 -0.10 -25.01 18.12
CA ALA A 518 -0.06 -26.36 17.53
C ALA A 518 -0.88 -27.38 18.35
N ASP A 519 -0.98 -27.17 19.66
CA ASP A 519 -1.79 -27.94 20.60
C ASP A 519 -2.60 -27.01 21.50
N PRO A 520 -3.77 -26.56 21.03
CA PRO A 520 -4.61 -25.62 21.77
C PRO A 520 -5.08 -26.22 23.11
N ARG A 521 -4.95 -25.48 24.19
CA ARG A 521 -5.48 -25.90 25.48
C ARG A 521 -7.01 -25.92 25.44
N PRO A 522 -7.66 -26.99 25.86
CA PRO A 522 -9.12 -27.05 25.91
C PRO A 522 -9.66 -26.09 26.99
N TRP A 523 -10.62 -25.27 26.63
CA TRP A 523 -11.32 -24.38 27.56
C TRP A 523 -12.72 -24.91 27.83
N THR A 524 -12.83 -25.85 28.83
CA THR A 524 -14.03 -26.65 29.06
C THR A 524 -15.05 -26.01 30.01
N ASP A 525 -14.64 -25.11 30.92
CA ASP A 525 -15.53 -24.44 31.89
C ASP A 525 -15.33 -22.93 31.84
N PRO A 526 -15.95 -22.25 30.87
CA PRO A 526 -15.77 -20.80 30.70
C PRO A 526 -16.54 -20.03 31.81
N ARG A 527 -15.82 -19.49 32.79
CA ARG A 527 -16.38 -18.63 33.86
C ARG A 527 -16.33 -17.16 33.45
N GLY A 528 -15.34 -16.78 32.67
CA GLY A 528 -15.15 -15.44 32.14
C GLY A 528 -14.31 -14.51 33.02
N ALA A 529 -13.43 -15.03 33.89
CA ALA A 529 -12.44 -14.20 34.57
C ALA A 529 -11.40 -13.69 33.60
N ILE A 530 -11.09 -12.39 33.59
CA ILE A 530 -10.13 -11.77 32.67
C ILE A 530 -9.03 -11.10 33.50
N ARG A 531 -7.75 -11.24 33.07
CA ARG A 531 -6.64 -10.54 33.68
C ARG A 531 -5.70 -10.01 32.61
N PHE A 532 -5.41 -8.74 32.71
CA PHE A 532 -4.31 -8.07 31.99
C PHE A 532 -3.13 -7.95 32.96
N SER A 533 -1.95 -8.40 32.56
CA SER A 533 -0.74 -8.40 33.36
C SER A 533 0.37 -7.73 32.60
N HIS A 534 0.78 -6.52 33.00
CA HIS A 534 1.87 -5.74 32.42
C HIS A 534 1.80 -5.63 30.89
N VAL A 535 0.62 -5.34 30.34
CA VAL A 535 0.38 -5.32 28.91
C VAL A 535 0.90 -4.05 28.29
N THR A 536 1.86 -4.21 27.36
CA THR A 536 2.36 -3.15 26.48
C THR A 536 2.08 -3.53 25.03
N PHE A 537 1.50 -2.60 24.28
CA PHE A 537 1.16 -2.84 22.87
C PHE A 537 1.14 -1.56 22.04
N GLY A 538 1.59 -1.64 20.79
CA GLY A 538 1.43 -0.61 19.75
C GLY A 538 1.22 -1.24 18.38
N TYR A 539 0.41 -0.61 17.53
CA TYR A 539 0.23 -1.03 16.13
C TYR A 539 1.55 -0.90 15.34
N ASP A 540 2.37 0.07 15.71
CA ASP A 540 3.80 0.10 15.40
C ASP A 540 4.56 -0.28 16.69
N ARG A 541 5.49 -1.23 16.58
CA ARG A 541 6.31 -1.68 17.72
C ARG A 541 7.10 -0.55 18.37
N ASN A 542 7.39 0.50 17.61
CA ASN A 542 8.16 1.65 18.08
C ASN A 542 7.28 2.77 18.67
N GLN A 543 5.96 2.64 18.57
CA GLN A 543 5.00 3.62 19.11
C GLN A 543 3.94 2.88 19.93
N PRO A 544 4.23 2.52 21.19
CA PRO A 544 3.26 1.86 22.04
C PRO A 544 2.05 2.77 22.28
N VAL A 545 0.86 2.16 22.24
CA VAL A 545 -0.43 2.80 22.51
C VAL A 545 -0.90 2.46 23.93
N LEU A 546 -0.52 1.29 24.43
CA LEU A 546 -0.75 0.86 25.81
C LEU A 546 0.59 0.65 26.50
N HIS A 547 0.72 1.14 27.73
CA HIS A 547 1.95 1.13 28.51
C HIS A 547 1.71 0.48 29.87
N ASP A 548 2.23 -0.72 30.06
CA ASP A 548 2.25 -1.44 31.35
C ASP A 548 0.86 -1.52 32.04
N VAL A 549 -0.15 -1.94 31.26
CA VAL A 549 -1.53 -1.99 31.73
C VAL A 549 -1.77 -3.28 32.52
N SER A 550 -2.21 -3.15 33.79
CA SER A 550 -2.53 -4.28 34.66
C SER A 550 -3.87 -4.05 35.37
N PHE A 551 -4.80 -4.98 35.22
CA PHE A 551 -6.08 -5.06 35.94
C PHE A 551 -6.68 -6.47 35.81
N ASP A 552 -7.64 -6.78 36.65
CA ASP A 552 -8.42 -8.01 36.64
C ASP A 552 -9.92 -7.72 36.56
N VAL A 553 -10.70 -8.67 36.05
CA VAL A 553 -12.16 -8.62 35.99
C VAL A 553 -12.68 -9.94 36.51
N ALA A 554 -13.52 -9.88 37.52
CA ALA A 554 -14.13 -11.08 38.10
C ALA A 554 -15.23 -11.66 37.19
N PRO A 555 -15.54 -12.98 37.29
CA PRO A 555 -16.65 -13.57 36.54
C PRO A 555 -17.96 -12.86 36.85
N GLY A 556 -18.67 -12.41 35.81
CA GLY A 556 -19.93 -11.68 35.92
C GLY A 556 -19.81 -10.21 36.33
N GLU A 557 -18.61 -9.68 36.55
CA GLU A 557 -18.35 -8.25 36.81
C GLU A 557 -18.54 -7.42 35.56
N MET A 558 -19.17 -6.25 35.69
CA MET A 558 -19.22 -5.23 34.64
C MET A 558 -18.24 -4.12 34.92
N ILE A 559 -17.21 -3.97 34.06
CA ILE A 559 -16.28 -2.84 34.12
C ILE A 559 -16.59 -1.81 33.05
N GLY A 560 -16.50 -0.52 33.44
CA GLY A 560 -16.58 0.62 32.52
C GLY A 560 -15.18 1.15 32.19
N ILE A 561 -14.84 1.27 30.90
CA ILE A 561 -13.57 1.87 30.47
C ILE A 561 -13.83 3.28 29.95
N VAL A 562 -13.13 4.26 30.53
CA VAL A 562 -13.25 5.67 30.17
C VAL A 562 -11.90 6.29 29.85
N GLY A 563 -11.89 7.36 29.09
CA GLY A 563 -10.69 8.10 28.73
C GLY A 563 -10.88 8.95 27.47
N ARG A 564 -9.96 9.85 27.21
CA ARG A 564 -9.97 10.68 25.99
C ARG A 564 -9.90 9.82 24.72
N SER A 565 -10.30 10.39 23.58
CA SER A 565 -10.08 9.73 22.28
C SER A 565 -8.57 9.49 22.09
N GLY A 566 -8.21 8.29 21.62
CA GLY A 566 -6.79 7.90 21.47
C GLY A 566 -6.11 7.38 22.74
N SER A 567 -6.81 7.25 23.90
CA SER A 567 -6.21 6.70 25.14
C SER A 567 -6.05 5.16 25.14
N GLY A 568 -6.32 4.46 24.04
CA GLY A 568 -6.10 3.01 23.91
C GLY A 568 -7.30 2.10 24.24
N LYS A 569 -8.50 2.64 24.49
CA LYS A 569 -9.70 1.86 24.86
C LYS A 569 -10.08 0.77 23.86
N THR A 570 -10.24 1.13 22.59
CA THR A 570 -10.55 0.19 21.50
C THR A 570 -9.41 -0.81 21.27
N THR A 571 -8.17 -0.41 21.56
CA THR A 571 -7.00 -1.30 21.50
C THR A 571 -7.11 -2.44 22.51
N LEU A 572 -7.57 -2.17 23.74
CA LEU A 572 -7.80 -3.21 24.75
C LEU A 572 -8.80 -4.28 24.27
N VAL A 573 -9.89 -3.84 23.63
CA VAL A 573 -10.89 -4.74 23.04
C VAL A 573 -10.27 -5.59 21.92
N SER A 574 -9.49 -4.95 21.04
CA SER A 574 -8.83 -5.65 19.94
C SER A 574 -7.82 -6.70 20.42
N LEU A 575 -7.16 -6.46 21.56
CA LEU A 575 -6.26 -7.42 22.19
C LEU A 575 -7.03 -8.57 22.87
N LEU A 576 -8.11 -8.28 23.56
CA LEU A 576 -8.94 -9.32 24.21
C LEU A 576 -9.58 -10.25 23.17
N ALA A 577 -10.06 -9.69 22.03
CA ALA A 577 -10.58 -10.46 20.91
C ALA A 577 -9.47 -11.19 20.12
N ARG A 578 -8.23 -11.02 20.54
CA ARG A 578 -7.04 -11.54 19.88
C ARG A 578 -7.02 -11.20 18.39
N PHE A 579 -7.33 -9.91 18.04
CA PHE A 579 -7.08 -9.38 16.72
C PHE A 579 -5.61 -9.01 16.53
N HIS A 580 -4.92 -8.81 17.66
CA HIS A 580 -3.49 -8.63 17.79
C HIS A 580 -2.99 -9.39 19.02
N ASP A 581 -1.73 -9.87 18.97
CA ASP A 581 -1.07 -10.41 20.16
C ASP A 581 -0.28 -9.29 20.87
N VAL A 582 -0.22 -9.35 22.21
CA VAL A 582 0.52 -8.39 23.04
C VAL A 582 2.01 -8.46 22.76
N GLN A 583 2.70 -7.32 22.88
CA GLN A 583 4.15 -7.23 22.67
C GLN A 583 4.89 -7.58 23.96
N GLU A 584 4.38 -7.12 25.10
CA GLU A 584 4.89 -7.45 26.42
C GLU A 584 3.72 -7.75 27.35
N GLY A 585 3.95 -8.57 28.36
CA GLY A 585 2.92 -9.02 29.29
C GLY A 585 2.06 -10.17 28.75
N ALA A 586 0.91 -10.35 29.39
CA ALA A 586 -0.02 -11.41 29.04
C ALA A 586 -1.47 -11.00 29.32
N ILE A 587 -2.40 -11.53 28.53
CA ILE A 587 -3.83 -11.48 28.78
C ILE A 587 -4.29 -12.90 29.04
N THR A 588 -4.91 -13.13 30.21
CA THR A 588 -5.42 -14.46 30.55
C THR A 588 -6.92 -14.43 30.71
N VAL A 589 -7.59 -15.51 30.28
CA VAL A 589 -9.00 -15.75 30.49
C VAL A 589 -9.16 -17.07 31.26
N ASP A 590 -9.81 -17.03 32.41
CA ASP A 590 -9.92 -18.15 33.34
C ASP A 590 -8.55 -18.81 33.69
N GLY A 591 -7.52 -17.98 33.78
CA GLY A 591 -6.14 -18.41 34.08
C GLY A 591 -5.35 -18.97 32.89
N HIS A 592 -5.95 -19.05 31.70
CA HIS A 592 -5.28 -19.48 30.47
C HIS A 592 -4.84 -18.24 29.66
N ASP A 593 -3.59 -18.20 29.21
CA ASP A 593 -3.16 -17.17 28.27
C ASP A 593 -3.96 -17.33 26.96
N ILE A 594 -4.51 -16.22 26.45
CA ILE A 594 -5.29 -16.25 25.20
C ILE A 594 -4.49 -16.72 23.99
N ARG A 595 -3.15 -16.70 24.08
CA ARG A 595 -2.23 -17.23 23.04
C ARG A 595 -2.19 -18.74 23.00
N ASP A 596 -2.49 -19.42 24.15
CA ASP A 596 -2.52 -20.88 24.27
C ASP A 596 -3.88 -21.48 23.90
N LEU A 597 -4.91 -20.63 23.78
CA LEU A 597 -6.27 -21.04 23.39
C LEU A 597 -6.42 -21.02 21.86
N SER A 598 -7.31 -21.87 21.33
CA SER A 598 -7.78 -21.73 19.96
C SER A 598 -8.48 -20.38 19.78
N THR A 599 -8.21 -19.64 18.71
CA THR A 599 -8.91 -18.38 18.42
C THR A 599 -10.40 -18.62 18.18
N HIS A 600 -10.77 -19.80 17.69
CA HIS A 600 -12.17 -20.19 17.53
C HIS A 600 -12.86 -20.30 18.89
N ASP A 601 -12.29 -21.07 19.84
CA ASP A 601 -12.87 -21.28 21.17
C ASP A 601 -12.96 -19.99 21.97
N LEU A 602 -11.95 -19.13 21.87
CA LEU A 602 -11.95 -17.81 22.48
C LEU A 602 -13.10 -16.94 21.94
N ARG A 603 -13.20 -16.84 20.61
CA ARG A 603 -14.18 -15.96 19.95
C ARG A 603 -15.61 -16.51 20.02
N GLU A 604 -15.79 -17.83 20.11
CA GLU A 604 -17.10 -18.45 20.32
C GLU A 604 -17.73 -18.03 21.66
N ARG A 605 -16.91 -17.72 22.66
CA ARG A 605 -17.36 -17.33 24.02
C ARG A 605 -17.24 -15.82 24.24
N LEU A 606 -16.78 -15.06 23.26
CA LEU A 606 -16.64 -13.61 23.29
C LEU A 606 -17.65 -12.95 22.34
N GLY A 607 -18.55 -12.15 22.85
CA GLY A 607 -19.47 -11.33 22.06
C GLY A 607 -18.99 -9.88 22.01
N VAL A 608 -19.00 -9.27 20.83
CA VAL A 608 -18.62 -7.86 20.65
C VAL A 608 -19.77 -7.11 19.98
N VAL A 609 -20.24 -6.05 20.61
CA VAL A 609 -21.14 -5.07 20.02
C VAL A 609 -20.31 -3.86 19.63
N PHE A 610 -20.07 -3.69 18.33
CA PHE A 610 -19.26 -2.60 17.78
C PHE A 610 -20.04 -1.29 17.72
N GLN A 611 -19.31 -0.18 17.72
CA GLN A 611 -19.83 1.17 17.55
C GLN A 611 -20.63 1.30 16.23
N ASP A 612 -20.06 0.85 15.13
CA ASP A 612 -20.71 0.77 13.83
C ASP A 612 -21.31 -0.64 13.63
N SER A 613 -22.63 -0.75 13.75
CA SER A 613 -23.34 -2.01 13.54
C SER A 613 -23.33 -2.43 12.08
N PHE A 614 -22.43 -3.36 11.73
CA PHE A 614 -22.33 -3.90 10.39
C PHE A 614 -23.36 -5.00 10.14
N LEU A 615 -24.16 -4.84 9.07
CA LEU A 615 -25.12 -5.83 8.59
C LEU A 615 -24.77 -6.26 7.17
N PHE A 616 -24.78 -7.57 6.96
CA PHE A 616 -24.56 -8.16 5.64
C PHE A 616 -25.77 -7.97 4.73
N ARG A 617 -25.53 -7.87 3.42
CA ARG A 617 -26.61 -7.98 2.46
C ARG A 617 -27.26 -9.38 2.56
N GLY A 618 -28.55 -9.41 2.82
CA GLY A 618 -29.32 -10.66 3.03
C GLY A 618 -30.56 -10.39 3.88
N THR A 619 -31.26 -11.44 4.30
CA THR A 619 -32.46 -11.29 5.12
C THR A 619 -32.12 -10.84 6.54
N ILE A 620 -33.08 -10.22 7.23
CA ILE A 620 -32.95 -9.87 8.65
C ILE A 620 -32.67 -11.15 9.46
N TRP A 621 -33.35 -12.25 9.18
CA TRP A 621 -33.11 -13.55 9.84
C TRP A 621 -31.66 -14.02 9.68
N ARG A 622 -31.11 -13.97 8.46
CA ARG A 622 -29.72 -14.35 8.20
C ARG A 622 -28.72 -13.48 8.97
N ASN A 623 -29.01 -12.20 9.14
CA ASN A 623 -28.21 -11.31 9.94
C ASN A 623 -28.32 -11.62 11.44
N LEU A 624 -29.51 -11.92 11.93
CA LEU A 624 -29.75 -12.29 13.31
C LEU A 624 -29.05 -13.60 13.70
N SER A 625 -29.23 -14.65 12.88
CA SER A 625 -28.67 -15.98 13.13
C SER A 625 -27.18 -16.13 12.68
N TYR A 626 -26.50 -15.05 12.30
CA TYR A 626 -25.14 -15.11 11.73
C TYR A 626 -24.13 -15.81 12.65
N GLY A 627 -24.17 -15.55 13.96
CA GLY A 627 -23.27 -16.17 14.94
C GLY A 627 -23.68 -17.61 15.31
N ARG A 628 -24.95 -17.96 15.16
CA ARG A 628 -25.50 -19.28 15.49
C ARG A 628 -26.51 -19.74 14.43
N PRO A 629 -26.00 -20.24 13.27
CA PRO A 629 -26.83 -20.58 12.12
C PRO A 629 -27.86 -21.72 12.39
N GLN A 630 -27.62 -22.54 13.41
CA GLN A 630 -28.50 -23.66 13.80
C GLN A 630 -29.56 -23.24 14.83
N ALA A 631 -29.63 -21.94 15.20
CA ALA A 631 -30.63 -21.46 16.14
C ALA A 631 -32.05 -21.71 15.61
N THR A 632 -32.96 -22.10 16.52
CA THR A 632 -34.37 -22.27 16.18
C THR A 632 -35.06 -20.92 15.96
N ILE A 633 -36.20 -20.93 15.30
CA ILE A 633 -36.98 -19.72 15.08
C ILE A 633 -37.41 -19.12 16.43
N GLU A 634 -37.81 -19.96 17.40
CA GLU A 634 -38.22 -19.53 18.73
C GLU A 634 -37.09 -18.83 19.49
N GLU A 635 -35.85 -19.37 19.43
CA GLU A 635 -34.68 -18.74 20.03
C GLU A 635 -34.38 -17.35 19.39
N GLY A 636 -34.49 -17.27 18.07
CA GLY A 636 -34.31 -16.02 17.36
C GLY A 636 -35.38 -14.97 17.68
N LEU A 637 -36.64 -15.38 17.77
CA LEU A 637 -37.75 -14.51 18.18
C LEU A 637 -37.56 -14.01 19.62
N ALA A 638 -37.17 -14.89 20.55
CA ALA A 638 -36.90 -14.53 21.94
C ALA A 638 -35.74 -13.50 22.03
N ALA A 639 -34.66 -13.71 21.29
CA ALA A 639 -33.55 -12.78 21.25
C ALA A 639 -33.94 -11.41 20.64
N ALA A 640 -34.75 -11.41 19.59
CA ALA A 640 -35.25 -10.18 18.97
C ALA A 640 -36.22 -9.41 19.89
N LEU A 641 -37.06 -10.12 20.60
CA LEU A 641 -37.96 -9.53 21.63
C LEU A 641 -37.15 -8.91 22.77
N ALA A 642 -36.17 -9.64 23.30
CA ALA A 642 -35.30 -9.18 24.39
C ALA A 642 -34.46 -7.94 23.99
N ALA A 643 -34.12 -7.80 22.71
CA ALA A 643 -33.42 -6.64 22.18
C ALA A 643 -34.34 -5.49 21.73
N GLY A 644 -35.67 -5.60 21.91
CA GLY A 644 -36.61 -4.63 21.37
C GLY A 644 -36.58 -4.49 19.84
N ALA A 645 -36.14 -5.55 19.14
CA ALA A 645 -36.03 -5.54 17.68
C ALA A 645 -37.29 -6.11 16.99
N HIS A 646 -38.05 -6.96 17.63
CA HIS A 646 -39.21 -7.68 17.07
C HIS A 646 -40.24 -6.75 16.42
N ASP A 647 -40.61 -5.68 17.09
CA ASP A 647 -41.67 -4.77 16.65
C ASP A 647 -41.35 -4.06 15.35
N PHE A 648 -40.12 -3.52 15.20
CA PHE A 648 -39.74 -2.88 13.94
C PHE A 648 -39.51 -3.90 12.82
N ILE A 649 -39.06 -5.12 13.17
CA ILE A 649 -38.90 -6.20 12.18
C ILE A 649 -40.29 -6.61 11.63
N CYS A 650 -41.27 -6.75 12.47
CA CYS A 650 -42.67 -7.09 12.08
C CYS A 650 -43.31 -5.98 11.21
N ARG A 651 -42.87 -4.74 11.34
CA ARG A 651 -43.30 -3.62 10.47
C ARG A 651 -42.67 -3.62 9.08
N GLN A 652 -41.62 -4.41 8.88
CA GLN A 652 -41.00 -4.54 7.55
C GLN A 652 -41.89 -5.38 6.61
N PRO A 653 -41.83 -5.16 5.28
CA PRO A 653 -42.75 -5.81 4.34
C PRO A 653 -42.77 -7.35 4.38
N LEU A 654 -41.62 -7.97 4.65
CA LEU A 654 -41.48 -9.42 4.79
C LEU A 654 -40.96 -9.82 6.18
N ALA A 655 -41.11 -8.96 7.18
CA ALA A 655 -40.67 -9.20 8.55
C ALA A 655 -39.20 -9.72 8.60
N TYR A 656 -38.97 -10.87 9.21
CA TYR A 656 -37.63 -11.47 9.32
C TYR A 656 -36.99 -11.88 7.97
N GLU A 657 -37.79 -12.03 6.93
CA GLU A 657 -37.32 -12.35 5.57
C GLU A 657 -37.05 -11.11 4.71
N THR A 658 -37.27 -9.91 5.25
CA THR A 658 -36.96 -8.67 4.56
C THR A 658 -35.50 -8.62 4.17
N LEU A 659 -35.22 -8.35 2.90
CA LEU A 659 -33.87 -8.23 2.36
C LEU A 659 -33.29 -6.85 2.68
N LEU A 660 -32.17 -6.85 3.39
CA LEU A 660 -31.39 -5.66 3.67
C LEU A 660 -30.37 -5.41 2.53
N GLY A 661 -30.21 -4.15 2.16
CA GLY A 661 -29.16 -3.71 1.26
C GLY A 661 -27.76 -3.76 1.92
N GLU A 662 -26.75 -3.27 1.20
CA GLU A 662 -25.38 -3.14 1.71
C GLU A 662 -25.37 -2.29 2.99
N HIS A 663 -24.58 -2.71 4.00
CA HIS A 663 -24.50 -2.06 5.31
C HIS A 663 -25.85 -1.89 6.01
N GLY A 664 -26.83 -2.77 5.73
CA GLY A 664 -28.15 -2.68 6.33
C GLY A 664 -28.97 -1.48 5.82
N ALA A 665 -28.76 -1.08 4.55
CA ALA A 665 -29.60 -0.05 3.93
C ALA A 665 -31.08 -0.42 4.03
N GLY A 666 -31.91 0.54 4.46
CA GLY A 666 -33.33 0.33 4.77
C GLY A 666 -33.66 0.33 6.27
N LEU A 667 -32.67 0.27 7.16
CA LEU A 667 -32.85 0.39 8.60
C LEU A 667 -32.22 1.69 9.15
N SER A 668 -32.84 2.28 10.17
CA SER A 668 -32.27 3.39 10.95
C SER A 668 -31.07 2.94 11.79
N GLY A 669 -30.25 3.87 12.28
CA GLY A 669 -29.10 3.58 13.14
C GLY A 669 -29.48 2.77 14.39
N GLY A 670 -30.56 3.16 15.08
CA GLY A 670 -31.06 2.46 16.26
C GLY A 670 -31.60 1.06 15.97
N GLU A 671 -32.27 0.85 14.83
CA GLU A 671 -32.73 -0.48 14.40
C GLU A 671 -31.57 -1.41 14.07
N LYS A 672 -30.52 -0.92 13.37
CA LYS A 672 -29.29 -1.70 13.12
C LYS A 672 -28.64 -2.13 14.42
N GLN A 673 -28.60 -1.25 15.39
CA GLN A 673 -27.97 -1.53 16.68
C GLN A 673 -28.76 -2.55 17.50
N ARG A 674 -30.10 -2.41 17.58
CA ARG A 674 -30.96 -3.42 18.25
C ARG A 674 -30.83 -4.77 17.54
N LEU A 675 -30.74 -4.82 16.23
CA LEU A 675 -30.52 -6.08 15.51
C LEU A 675 -29.11 -6.67 15.82
N SER A 676 -28.10 -5.84 16.00
CA SER A 676 -26.76 -6.28 16.42
C SER A 676 -26.78 -6.81 17.87
N ILE A 677 -27.50 -6.17 18.77
CA ILE A 677 -27.72 -6.65 20.15
C ILE A 677 -28.47 -7.99 20.13
N ALA A 678 -29.53 -8.12 19.32
CA ALA A 678 -30.30 -9.36 19.17
C ALA A 678 -29.39 -10.50 18.64
N ARG A 679 -28.52 -10.22 17.66
CA ARG A 679 -27.50 -11.16 17.17
C ARG A 679 -26.60 -11.65 18.31
N THR A 680 -26.14 -10.74 19.17
CA THR A 680 -25.26 -11.07 20.30
C THR A 680 -25.98 -11.81 21.40
N LEU A 681 -27.25 -11.50 21.66
CA LEU A 681 -28.11 -12.26 22.58
C LEU A 681 -28.32 -13.71 22.13
N LEU A 682 -28.60 -13.91 20.85
CA LEU A 682 -28.77 -15.24 20.26
C LEU A 682 -27.47 -16.05 20.26
N TYR A 683 -26.32 -15.36 20.16
CA TYR A 683 -24.99 -15.97 20.22
C TYR A 683 -24.66 -16.46 21.65
N ASP A 684 -25.17 -15.81 22.68
CA ASP A 684 -25.04 -16.14 24.12
C ASP A 684 -23.58 -16.29 24.61
N PRO A 685 -22.74 -15.25 24.47
CA PRO A 685 -21.35 -15.30 24.90
C PRO A 685 -21.20 -15.22 26.41
N ARG A 686 -20.11 -15.76 26.99
CA ARG A 686 -19.75 -15.61 28.41
C ARG A 686 -19.09 -14.28 28.73
N ILE A 687 -18.31 -13.76 27.79
CA ILE A 687 -17.64 -12.47 27.90
C ILE A 687 -18.26 -11.53 26.85
N LEU A 688 -18.62 -10.35 27.30
CA LEU A 688 -19.24 -9.33 26.47
C LEU A 688 -18.39 -8.08 26.41
N VAL A 689 -18.20 -7.55 25.22
CA VAL A 689 -17.57 -6.27 24.98
C VAL A 689 -18.54 -5.33 24.28
N LEU A 690 -18.73 -4.17 24.88
CA LEU A 690 -19.59 -3.11 24.35
C LEU A 690 -18.73 -1.92 23.96
N ASP A 691 -18.63 -1.61 22.67
CA ASP A 691 -17.87 -0.46 22.16
C ASP A 691 -18.85 0.62 21.71
N GLU A 692 -18.98 1.69 22.50
CA GLU A 692 -19.82 2.88 22.25
C GLU A 692 -21.25 2.60 21.71
N ALA A 693 -21.94 1.64 22.25
CA ALA A 693 -23.19 1.11 21.71
C ALA A 693 -24.36 2.13 21.58
N THR A 694 -24.17 3.45 21.75
CA THR A 694 -25.27 4.45 21.77
C THR A 694 -24.95 5.77 21.11
N SER A 695 -23.95 5.88 20.20
CA SER A 695 -23.63 7.12 19.51
C SER A 695 -24.61 7.43 18.36
N ASN A 696 -25.02 8.71 18.20
CA ASN A 696 -25.85 9.23 17.10
C ASN A 696 -27.28 8.64 16.97
N ILE A 697 -27.97 8.42 18.08
CA ILE A 697 -29.31 7.82 18.13
C ILE A 697 -30.27 8.80 18.81
N ASP A 698 -31.53 8.83 18.36
CA ASP A 698 -32.63 9.60 18.98
C ASP A 698 -32.95 9.10 20.39
N ALA A 699 -33.49 9.96 21.23
CA ALA A 699 -33.71 9.67 22.70
C ALA A 699 -34.61 8.48 22.98
N GLU A 700 -35.64 8.22 22.16
CA GLU A 700 -36.54 7.10 22.30
C GLU A 700 -35.86 5.77 21.97
N ALA A 701 -35.15 5.72 20.87
CA ALA A 701 -34.36 4.54 20.49
C ALA A 701 -33.21 4.29 21.47
N GLU A 702 -32.61 5.35 22.05
CA GLU A 702 -31.60 5.21 23.08
C GLU A 702 -32.12 4.48 24.33
N LYS A 703 -33.33 4.83 24.81
CA LYS A 703 -33.93 4.15 25.93
C LYS A 703 -34.15 2.65 25.68
N ALA A 704 -34.69 2.31 24.50
CA ALA A 704 -34.89 0.92 24.09
C ALA A 704 -33.56 0.14 23.99
N ILE A 705 -32.50 0.78 23.51
CA ILE A 705 -31.17 0.17 23.47
C ILE A 705 -30.58 -0.04 24.85
N GLN A 706 -30.76 0.91 25.78
CA GLN A 706 -30.31 0.76 27.18
C GLN A 706 -31.02 -0.37 27.88
N GLU A 707 -32.33 -0.55 27.67
CA GLU A 707 -33.10 -1.67 28.17
C GLU A 707 -32.59 -3.00 27.62
N ALA A 708 -32.35 -3.09 26.32
CA ALA A 708 -31.77 -4.25 25.63
C ALA A 708 -30.36 -4.59 26.15
N LEU A 709 -29.51 -3.59 26.33
CA LEU A 709 -28.18 -3.75 26.93
C LEU A 709 -28.26 -4.24 28.36
N GLY A 710 -29.24 -3.75 29.17
CA GLY A 710 -29.46 -4.22 30.52
C GLY A 710 -29.85 -5.71 30.61
N VAL A 711 -30.55 -6.24 29.60
CA VAL A 711 -30.80 -7.68 29.44
C VAL A 711 -29.52 -8.42 29.02
N LEU A 712 -28.80 -7.88 28.08
CA LEU A 712 -27.61 -8.51 27.51
C LEU A 712 -26.47 -8.69 28.55
N VAL A 713 -26.30 -7.74 29.47
CA VAL A 713 -25.21 -7.75 30.47
C VAL A 713 -25.42 -8.78 31.56
N ARG A 714 -26.65 -9.14 31.88
CA ARG A 714 -26.96 -10.02 33.03
C ARG A 714 -26.28 -11.37 32.97
N GLY A 715 -25.52 -11.70 34.03
CA GLY A 715 -24.84 -12.98 34.18
C GLY A 715 -23.62 -13.17 33.27
N ARG A 716 -23.11 -12.10 32.62
CA ARG A 716 -21.93 -12.11 31.75
C ARG A 716 -20.86 -11.17 32.27
N THR A 717 -19.61 -11.59 32.13
CA THR A 717 -18.48 -10.68 32.37
C THR A 717 -18.45 -9.62 31.25
N THR A 718 -18.59 -8.35 31.64
CA THR A 718 -18.80 -7.29 30.64
C THR A 718 -17.72 -6.21 30.72
N ILE A 719 -17.15 -5.87 29.59
CA ILE A 719 -16.27 -4.71 29.40
C ILE A 719 -16.99 -3.69 28.50
N ALA A 720 -17.36 -2.55 29.08
CA ALA A 720 -18.06 -1.48 28.41
C ALA A 720 -17.14 -0.28 28.17
N ILE A 721 -16.82 0.03 26.90
CA ILE A 721 -16.21 1.31 26.53
C ILE A 721 -17.35 2.32 26.47
N ALA A 722 -17.35 3.26 27.40
CA ALA A 722 -18.45 4.19 27.52
C ALA A 722 -18.01 5.62 27.22
N HIS A 723 -18.76 6.23 26.31
CA HIS A 723 -18.75 7.68 26.06
C HIS A 723 -19.98 8.36 26.72
N ARG A 724 -20.90 7.60 27.34
CA ARG A 724 -22.08 8.13 28.03
C ARG A 724 -22.11 7.72 29.50
N LEU A 725 -22.47 8.69 30.34
CA LEU A 725 -22.57 8.53 31.79
C LEU A 725 -23.59 7.45 32.22
N SER A 726 -24.67 7.23 31.46
CA SER A 726 -25.70 6.22 31.74
C SER A 726 -25.12 4.80 31.78
N THR A 727 -24.22 4.46 30.90
CA THR A 727 -23.57 3.14 30.87
C THR A 727 -22.58 2.96 32.02
N LEU A 728 -21.91 4.05 32.44
CA LEU A 728 -20.92 4.04 33.53
C LEU A 728 -21.54 3.92 34.92
N ARG A 729 -22.74 4.46 35.12
CA ARG A 729 -23.43 4.39 36.42
C ARG A 729 -23.80 2.97 36.83
N ASN A 730 -23.96 2.08 35.88
CA ASN A 730 -24.33 0.68 36.11
C ASN A 730 -23.10 -0.26 36.16
N ALA A 731 -21.89 0.26 35.97
CA ALA A 731 -20.66 -0.52 36.06
C ALA A 731 -20.29 -0.74 37.54
N ASP A 732 -19.90 -1.97 37.88
CA ASP A 732 -19.43 -2.33 39.23
C ASP A 732 -18.12 -1.59 39.54
N ARG A 733 -17.27 -1.41 38.54
CA ARG A 733 -15.99 -0.71 38.63
C ARG A 733 -15.68 0.03 37.34
N ILE A 734 -15.01 1.18 37.44
CA ILE A 734 -14.61 2.01 36.33
C ILE A 734 -13.08 2.08 36.29
N LEU A 735 -12.53 1.95 35.09
CA LEU A 735 -11.11 2.08 34.77
C LEU A 735 -10.92 3.34 33.93
N ALA A 736 -10.20 4.32 34.46
CA ALA A 736 -9.89 5.55 33.72
C ALA A 736 -8.50 5.48 33.07
N PHE A 737 -8.48 5.69 31.76
CA PHE A 737 -7.28 5.65 30.93
C PHE A 737 -6.89 7.05 30.48
N ASP A 738 -5.61 7.36 30.61
CA ASP A 738 -4.99 8.54 30.02
C ASP A 738 -3.66 8.17 29.34
N ARG A 739 -3.49 8.57 28.09
CA ARG A 739 -2.27 8.33 27.30
C ARG A 739 -1.75 6.88 27.35
N GLY A 740 -2.66 5.92 27.22
CA GLY A 740 -2.32 4.49 27.20
C GLY A 740 -2.02 3.85 28.56
N ARG A 741 -2.19 4.56 29.66
CA ARG A 741 -1.98 4.06 31.02
C ARG A 741 -3.30 4.01 31.79
N LEU A 742 -3.44 3.03 32.67
CA LEU A 742 -4.49 2.99 33.67
C LEU A 742 -4.10 3.95 34.81
N VAL A 743 -4.85 5.03 34.98
CA VAL A 743 -4.51 6.09 35.96
C VAL A 743 -5.41 6.06 37.20
N GLU A 744 -6.65 5.61 37.07
CA GLU A 744 -7.62 5.54 38.17
C GLU A 744 -8.49 4.28 38.01
N GLN A 745 -8.85 3.68 39.14
CA GLN A 745 -9.83 2.61 39.18
C GLN A 745 -10.68 2.71 40.48
N GLY A 746 -11.97 2.44 40.36
CA GLY A 746 -12.91 2.50 41.51
C GLY A 746 -14.34 2.56 41.06
N THR A 747 -15.27 2.67 41.99
CA THR A 747 -16.69 2.90 41.71
C THR A 747 -16.93 4.33 41.22
N HIS A 748 -18.09 4.54 40.60
CA HIS A 748 -18.51 5.88 40.17
C HIS A 748 -18.41 6.95 41.29
N ALA A 749 -18.85 6.60 42.50
CA ALA A 749 -18.86 7.51 43.63
C ALA A 749 -17.43 7.84 44.13
N GLU A 750 -16.58 6.81 44.24
CA GLU A 750 -15.19 6.96 44.68
C GLU A 750 -14.38 7.85 43.73
N LEU A 751 -14.50 7.61 42.41
CA LEU A 751 -13.78 8.35 41.40
C LEU A 751 -14.29 9.81 41.26
N LEU A 752 -15.55 10.07 41.51
CA LEU A 752 -16.05 11.45 41.58
C LEU A 752 -15.48 12.19 42.81
N ALA A 753 -15.38 11.51 43.93
CA ALA A 753 -14.84 12.08 45.15
C ALA A 753 -13.33 12.35 45.10
N ALA A 754 -12.60 11.52 44.32
CA ALA A 754 -11.16 11.67 44.08
C ALA A 754 -10.78 12.90 43.23
N ASP A 755 -11.75 13.51 42.57
CA ASP A 755 -11.60 14.71 41.71
C ASP A 755 -10.50 14.63 40.63
N GLY A 756 -10.25 13.44 40.11
CA GLY A 756 -9.19 13.12 39.16
C GLY A 756 -9.62 13.25 37.69
N VAL A 757 -9.03 12.40 36.82
CA VAL A 757 -9.30 12.34 35.38
C VAL A 757 -10.75 12.00 35.09
N TYR A 758 -11.30 11.02 35.84
CA TYR A 758 -12.70 10.63 35.70
C TYR A 758 -13.66 11.77 36.03
N ALA A 759 -13.47 12.42 37.17
CA ALA A 759 -14.34 13.52 37.58
C ALA A 759 -14.31 14.69 36.58
N ARG A 760 -13.17 14.97 35.99
CA ARG A 760 -13.02 15.98 34.90
C ARG A 760 -13.83 15.57 33.66
N LEU A 761 -13.73 14.33 33.22
CA LEU A 761 -14.50 13.82 32.06
C LEU A 761 -16.00 13.90 32.30
N VAL A 762 -16.45 13.53 33.48
CA VAL A 762 -17.88 13.62 33.89
C VAL A 762 -18.35 15.07 33.87
N ARG A 763 -17.56 16.02 34.41
CA ARG A 763 -17.91 17.46 34.40
C ARG A 763 -18.05 17.99 32.98
N ILE A 764 -17.13 17.67 32.08
CA ILE A 764 -17.20 18.08 30.66
C ILE A 764 -18.49 17.54 30.03
N GLN A 765 -18.80 16.26 30.21
CA GLN A 765 -20.01 15.68 29.66
C GLN A 765 -21.29 16.29 30.23
N THR A 766 -21.31 16.53 31.53
CA THR A 766 -22.47 17.15 32.20
C THR A 766 -22.68 18.61 31.76
N GLN A 767 -21.59 19.33 31.48
CA GLN A 767 -21.69 20.70 30.95
C GLN A 767 -22.22 20.70 29.52
N VAL A 768 -21.80 19.76 28.67
CA VAL A 768 -22.31 19.60 27.29
C VAL A 768 -23.78 19.22 27.29
N THR A 769 -24.21 18.36 28.24
CA THR A 769 -25.62 17.93 28.33
C THR A 769 -26.53 19.03 28.94
N LYS A 770 -25.99 19.98 29.67
CA LYS A 770 -26.70 21.13 30.22
C LYS A 770 -26.78 22.35 29.27
N GLN A 771 -26.14 22.31 28.14
CA GLN A 771 -26.37 23.32 27.09
C GLN A 771 -27.80 23.14 26.56
N PRO A 772 -28.60 24.21 26.45
CA PRO A 772 -29.98 24.11 25.97
C PRO A 772 -30.02 23.48 24.58
N THR A 773 -30.85 22.47 24.42
CA THR A 773 -31.16 21.86 23.13
C THR A 773 -31.85 22.90 22.26
N VAL A 774 -31.76 22.78 20.92
CA VAL A 774 -32.43 23.67 19.95
C VAL A 774 -33.89 23.87 20.28
N ASP A 775 -34.58 22.89 20.84
CA ASP A 775 -35.98 23.00 21.31
C ASP A 775 -36.17 23.94 22.50
N THR A 776 -35.18 24.10 23.38
CA THR A 776 -35.19 25.07 24.48
C THR A 776 -34.87 26.48 24.00
N LEU A 777 -34.05 26.60 22.95
CA LEU A 777 -33.76 27.88 22.27
C LEU A 777 -34.96 28.39 21.47
N LEU A 778 -35.79 27.50 20.91
CA LEU A 778 -37.03 27.88 20.19
C LEU A 778 -38.18 28.26 21.16
N ALA A 779 -38.10 27.87 22.42
CA ALA A 779 -39.12 28.28 23.43
C ALA A 779 -38.84 29.65 24.06
N ASP A 780 -37.57 30.14 24.02
CA ASP A 780 -37.20 31.45 24.57
C ASP A 780 -37.23 32.59 23.50
N ASP A 781 -37.45 32.28 22.23
CA ASP A 781 -37.50 33.26 21.12
C ASP A 781 -38.87 34.01 21.00
N ALA A 782 -39.70 34.01 22.05
CA ALA A 782 -40.91 34.79 22.09
C ALA A 782 -40.72 36.25 22.56
N ALA A 783 -39.47 36.70 22.81
CA ALA A 783 -39.21 38.07 23.27
C ALA A 783 -37.86 38.62 22.77
N GLY A 784 -37.85 39.27 21.59
CA GLY A 784 -36.79 40.21 21.18
C GLY A 784 -36.53 40.24 19.67
N PRO A 785 -36.26 41.43 19.08
CA PRO A 785 -35.97 41.50 17.64
C PRO A 785 -34.63 40.89 17.27
N PRO A 786 -34.51 40.30 16.07
CA PRO A 786 -33.28 39.64 15.64
C PRO A 786 -32.11 40.62 15.48
N PRO A 787 -30.89 40.26 15.88
CA PRO A 787 -29.73 41.07 15.55
C PRO A 787 -29.47 41.01 14.04
N SER A 788 -29.15 42.18 13.50
CA SER A 788 -28.90 42.44 12.08
C SER A 788 -27.94 41.47 11.44
N ALA A 789 -28.32 40.93 10.28
CA ALA A 789 -27.48 40.18 9.37
C ALA A 789 -26.28 41.04 8.93
N GLY A 790 -25.11 40.73 9.41
CA GLY A 790 -23.90 41.47 9.04
C GLY A 790 -22.65 41.02 9.78
N ALA A 791 -22.34 39.73 9.82
CA ALA A 791 -20.98 39.24 9.97
C ALA A 791 -21.02 37.76 9.53
N GLY A 792 -20.29 37.43 8.48
CA GLY A 792 -19.96 36.05 8.14
C GLY A 792 -19.35 35.38 9.36
N PRO A 793 -19.25 34.03 9.39
CA PRO A 793 -18.77 33.33 10.54
C PRO A 793 -17.40 33.92 10.94
N ALA A 794 -17.41 34.66 12.05
CA ALA A 794 -16.16 35.12 12.66
C ALA A 794 -15.28 33.88 12.75
N ALA A 795 -14.06 33.97 12.21
CA ALA A 795 -13.03 32.95 12.40
C ALA A 795 -12.73 32.90 13.91
N ALA A 796 -13.57 32.19 14.63
CA ALA A 796 -13.50 32.07 16.07
C ALA A 796 -12.24 31.28 16.36
N GLY A 797 -11.24 31.93 16.96
CA GLY A 797 -10.18 31.26 17.64
C GLY A 797 -8.79 31.27 17.02
N ILE A 798 -8.54 31.84 15.85
CA ILE A 798 -7.16 31.98 15.34
C ILE A 798 -6.52 33.23 15.94
N THR A 799 -5.52 33.06 16.79
CA THR A 799 -4.67 34.16 17.26
C THR A 799 -3.63 34.46 16.19
N TRP A 800 -3.79 35.60 15.49
CA TRP A 800 -2.80 36.05 14.53
C TRP A 800 -1.67 36.80 15.22
N LEU A 801 -0.44 36.39 14.93
CA LEU A 801 0.76 37.12 15.36
C LEU A 801 1.01 38.25 14.36
N GLU A 802 1.12 39.46 14.88
CA GLU A 802 1.34 40.70 14.14
C GLU A 802 2.79 41.17 14.24
N PRO A 803 3.41 41.59 13.11
CA PRO A 803 4.81 42.04 13.10
C PRO A 803 5.08 43.26 14.02
N ASP A 804 4.05 44.07 14.28
CA ASP A 804 4.18 45.26 15.13
C ASP A 804 4.18 44.94 16.62
N ARG A 805 3.64 43.79 17.03
CA ARG A 805 3.46 43.38 18.43
C ARG A 805 4.35 42.22 18.84
N HIS A 806 4.82 41.47 17.86
CA HIS A 806 5.56 40.24 18.09
C HIS A 806 6.90 40.30 17.36
N ARG A 807 7.92 39.72 17.96
CA ARG A 807 9.27 39.60 17.38
C ARG A 807 9.80 38.20 17.58
N PHE A 808 10.53 37.72 16.61
CA PHE A 808 11.23 36.43 16.68
C PHE A 808 12.74 36.69 16.83
N ALA A 809 13.38 35.96 17.72
CA ALA A 809 14.82 36.02 17.88
C ALA A 809 15.40 34.61 18.10
N VAL A 810 16.65 34.40 17.71
CA VAL A 810 17.39 33.19 18.05
C VAL A 810 18.11 33.45 19.37
N GLY A 811 17.66 32.78 20.43
CA GLY A 811 18.19 32.88 21.77
C GLY A 811 19.36 31.94 22.04
N ARG A 812 19.69 31.71 23.33
CA ARG A 812 20.73 30.77 23.76
C ARG A 812 20.39 29.34 23.28
N LEU A 813 21.41 28.56 22.88
CA LEU A 813 21.29 27.21 22.37
C LEU A 813 20.48 27.14 21.06
N GLU A 814 20.54 28.23 20.27
CA GLU A 814 19.83 28.32 18.98
C GLU A 814 18.29 28.16 19.06
N ARG A 815 17.69 28.31 20.22
CA ARG A 815 16.23 28.28 20.40
C ARG A 815 15.59 29.52 19.81
N VAL A 816 14.48 29.35 19.15
CA VAL A 816 13.69 30.49 18.71
C VAL A 816 12.82 30.98 19.86
N GLU A 817 12.85 32.28 20.09
CA GLU A 817 12.07 32.97 21.10
C GLU A 817 11.02 33.82 20.43
N LEU A 818 9.80 33.76 20.95
CA LEU A 818 8.73 34.68 20.61
C LEU A 818 8.68 35.76 21.71
N ARG A 819 8.82 37.00 21.32
CA ARG A 819 8.70 38.16 22.20
C ARG A 819 7.41 38.90 21.86
N SER A 820 6.51 38.96 22.83
CA SER A 820 5.26 39.69 22.75
C SER A 820 5.35 40.93 23.69
N ALA A 821 4.82 42.04 23.23
CA ALA A 821 4.72 43.25 24.04
C ALA A 821 3.76 43.07 25.25
N ALA A 822 2.82 42.13 25.15
CA ALA A 822 1.81 41.86 26.19
C ALA A 822 2.20 40.70 27.11
N ASP A 823 2.80 39.61 26.54
CA ASP A 823 2.95 38.32 27.22
C ASP A 823 4.41 38.00 27.60
N GLY A 824 5.35 38.93 27.33
CA GLY A 824 6.75 38.75 27.63
C GLY A 824 7.53 37.88 26.63
N VAL A 825 8.48 37.07 27.10
CA VAL A 825 9.32 36.22 26.23
C VAL A 825 9.00 34.76 26.45
N THR A 826 8.54 34.10 25.40
CA THR A 826 8.37 32.64 25.38
C THR A 826 9.55 31.98 24.67
N THR A 827 10.30 31.15 25.40
CA THR A 827 11.49 30.47 24.87
C THR A 827 11.18 29.07 24.36
N GLY A 828 11.94 28.60 23.36
CA GLY A 828 11.77 27.24 22.81
C GLY A 828 10.57 27.08 21.88
N VAL A 829 10.22 28.15 21.20
CA VAL A 829 9.10 28.17 20.26
C VAL A 829 9.41 27.33 19.05
N VAL A 830 8.39 26.60 18.60
CA VAL A 830 8.44 25.76 17.42
C VAL A 830 7.52 26.34 16.35
N VAL A 831 7.98 26.35 15.10
CA VAL A 831 7.18 26.80 13.97
C VAL A 831 6.86 25.62 13.05
N VAL A 832 5.58 25.45 12.76
CA VAL A 832 5.08 24.35 11.90
C VAL A 832 4.35 24.95 10.69
N PRO A 833 4.79 24.64 9.45
CA PRO A 833 4.08 25.08 8.27
C PRO A 833 2.78 24.28 8.12
N THR A 834 1.65 24.98 8.01
CA THR A 834 0.36 24.32 7.80
C THR A 834 0.20 23.86 6.36
N PHE A 835 0.88 24.50 5.41
CA PHE A 835 0.87 24.17 3.98
C PHE A 835 2.30 24.07 3.43
N PRO A 836 3.06 23.03 3.79
CA PRO A 836 4.51 22.96 3.53
C PRO A 836 4.86 22.87 2.04
N ALA A 837 3.94 22.44 1.17
CA ALA A 837 4.19 22.32 -0.27
C ALA A 837 3.70 23.56 -1.04
N SER A 838 2.44 23.97 -0.83
CA SER A 838 1.83 25.05 -1.62
C SER A 838 2.15 26.44 -1.09
N HIS A 839 2.32 26.59 0.25
CA HIS A 839 2.55 27.90 0.92
C HIS A 839 3.61 27.76 2.03
N PRO A 840 4.87 27.47 1.66
CA PRO A 840 5.91 27.12 2.64
C PRO A 840 6.27 28.24 3.61
N GLU A 841 6.02 29.50 3.27
CA GLU A 841 6.30 30.69 4.09
C GLU A 841 5.04 31.46 4.55
N SER A 842 3.86 30.82 4.41
CA SER A 842 2.57 31.43 4.83
C SER A 842 1.78 30.44 5.69
N TYR A 843 0.91 30.97 6.53
CA TYR A 843 0.05 30.19 7.42
C TYR A 843 0.88 29.26 8.35
N LEU A 844 1.85 29.84 9.06
CA LEU A 844 2.72 29.10 9.95
C LEU A 844 2.14 29.09 11.37
N SER A 845 1.94 27.91 11.95
CA SER A 845 1.55 27.75 13.35
C SER A 845 2.78 27.87 14.25
N VAL A 846 2.71 28.77 15.19
CA VAL A 846 3.75 29.03 16.20
C VAL A 846 3.30 28.37 17.50
N ARG A 847 4.12 27.45 18.02
CA ARG A 847 3.76 26.61 19.16
C ARG A 847 4.76 26.73 20.26
N GLY A 848 4.29 26.65 21.48
CA GLY A 848 5.09 26.60 22.70
C GLY A 848 4.68 25.43 23.57
N TRP A 849 5.12 25.44 24.83
CA TRP A 849 4.84 24.37 25.79
C TRP A 849 4.06 24.97 26.97
N ASP A 850 3.02 24.31 27.40
CA ASP A 850 2.27 24.70 28.59
C ASP A 850 2.97 24.22 29.89
N GLU A 851 2.38 24.56 31.06
CA GLU A 851 2.88 24.15 32.37
C GLU A 851 2.91 22.61 32.56
N HIS A 852 2.16 21.86 31.77
CA HIS A 852 2.09 20.40 31.79
C HIS A 852 3.05 19.75 30.80
N GLY A 853 3.77 20.53 29.99
CA GLY A 853 4.68 20.09 28.96
C GLY A 853 3.97 19.62 27.69
N ASP A 854 2.72 20.02 27.48
CA ASP A 854 1.97 19.75 26.24
C ASP A 854 2.23 20.88 25.22
N GLU A 855 2.33 20.51 23.93
CA GLU A 855 2.55 21.46 22.83
C GLU A 855 1.24 22.20 22.55
N VAL A 856 1.23 23.54 22.75
CA VAL A 856 0.08 24.41 22.53
C VAL A 856 0.37 25.46 21.47
N GLU A 857 -0.62 25.82 20.68
CA GLU A 857 -0.49 26.90 19.71
C GLU A 857 -0.52 28.26 20.42
N LEU A 858 0.52 29.08 20.21
CA LEU A 858 0.62 30.43 20.72
C LEU A 858 -0.02 31.44 19.74
N GLY A 859 -0.04 31.10 18.46
CA GLY A 859 -0.64 31.90 17.41
C GLY A 859 -0.15 31.48 16.03
N MET A 860 -0.64 32.17 14.99
CA MET A 860 -0.29 31.89 13.59
C MET A 860 0.29 33.12 12.89
N ILE A 861 1.28 32.88 12.04
CA ILE A 861 1.82 33.86 11.09
C ILE A 861 1.08 33.73 9.78
N ARG A 862 0.47 34.81 9.27
CA ARG A 862 -0.26 34.80 8.00
C ARG A 862 0.69 34.68 6.80
N SER A 863 1.72 35.51 6.77
CA SER A 863 2.76 35.52 5.75
C SER A 863 4.08 36.02 6.33
N LEU A 864 5.20 35.36 6.03
CA LEU A 864 6.52 35.82 6.44
C LEU A 864 6.99 37.07 5.69
N VAL A 865 6.41 37.36 4.54
CA VAL A 865 6.80 38.54 3.73
C VAL A 865 6.59 39.84 4.49
N ASP A 866 5.61 39.89 5.39
CA ASP A 866 5.25 41.05 6.18
C ASP A 866 6.18 41.33 7.38
N TRP A 867 7.11 40.37 7.67
CA TRP A 867 8.00 40.43 8.85
C TRP A 867 9.37 41.01 8.50
N SER A 868 10.06 41.54 9.51
CA SER A 868 11.43 42.05 9.34
C SER A 868 12.39 40.93 8.89
N GLU A 869 13.50 41.25 8.23
CA GLU A 869 14.47 40.27 7.79
C GLU A 869 15.01 39.41 8.95
N ALA A 870 15.25 39.99 10.10
CA ALA A 870 15.71 39.26 11.29
C ALA A 870 14.68 38.29 11.83
N ASP A 871 13.38 38.67 11.84
CA ASP A 871 12.28 37.78 12.23
C ASP A 871 12.13 36.62 11.22
N ARG A 872 12.21 36.94 9.91
CA ARG A 872 12.15 35.94 8.84
C ARG A 872 13.24 34.91 8.95
N GLU A 873 14.47 35.35 9.21
CA GLU A 873 15.63 34.48 9.38
C GLU A 873 15.47 33.59 10.63
N ALA A 874 14.99 34.12 11.76
CA ALA A 874 14.72 33.34 12.95
C ALA A 874 13.63 32.29 12.72
N VAL A 875 12.54 32.62 12.03
CA VAL A 875 11.46 31.70 11.71
C VAL A 875 11.92 30.67 10.68
N ARG A 876 12.69 31.03 9.66
CA ARG A 876 13.28 30.08 8.70
C ARG A 876 14.23 29.12 9.37
N ALA A 877 15.02 29.56 10.34
CA ALA A 877 15.87 28.68 11.14
C ALA A 877 15.04 27.68 11.96
N ALA A 878 13.90 28.11 12.54
CA ALA A 878 12.97 27.22 13.21
C ALA A 878 12.34 26.19 12.28
N LEU A 879 11.91 26.62 11.09
CA LEU A 879 11.35 25.76 10.06
C LEU A 879 12.38 24.74 9.55
N ALA A 880 13.61 25.18 9.32
CA ALA A 880 14.70 24.32 8.85
C ALA A 880 15.04 23.21 9.86
N ARG A 881 14.81 23.41 11.15
CA ARG A 881 15.02 22.38 12.19
C ARG A 881 13.98 21.27 12.14
N ARG A 882 12.73 21.56 11.80
CA ARG A 882 11.65 20.58 11.76
C ARG A 882 11.33 20.06 10.37
N SER A 883 11.72 20.77 9.32
CA SER A 883 11.43 20.38 7.94
C SER A 883 12.75 20.13 7.19
N LEU A 884 13.12 18.86 7.03
CA LEU A 884 14.25 18.48 6.19
C LEU A 884 13.79 18.39 4.73
N VAL A 885 13.85 19.52 4.03
CA VAL A 885 13.59 19.57 2.59
C VAL A 885 14.93 19.75 1.86
N ARG A 886 15.25 18.85 0.96
CA ARG A 886 16.47 18.90 0.15
C ARG A 886 16.16 19.56 -1.18
N VAL A 887 16.80 20.69 -1.47
CA VAL A 887 16.60 21.43 -2.71
C VAL A 887 17.52 20.86 -3.80
N ILE A 888 16.89 20.40 -4.90
CA ILE A 888 17.57 19.90 -6.09
C ILE A 888 17.95 21.09 -6.96
N LEU A 889 19.25 21.27 -7.21
CA LEU A 889 19.79 22.31 -8.08
C LEU A 889 20.08 21.77 -9.49
N ARG A 890 20.50 20.49 -9.60
CA ARG A 890 20.85 19.81 -10.85
C ARG A 890 20.39 18.35 -10.82
N VAL A 891 20.08 17.80 -11.99
CA VAL A 891 19.75 16.38 -12.17
C VAL A 891 20.78 15.75 -13.11
N HIS A 892 21.76 15.06 -12.53
CA HIS A 892 22.85 14.45 -13.30
C HIS A 892 22.39 13.19 -14.04
N ASP A 893 21.59 12.36 -13.38
CA ASP A 893 21.05 11.13 -13.97
C ASP A 893 19.69 10.75 -13.34
N ALA A 894 18.88 10.02 -14.10
CA ALA A 894 17.64 9.42 -13.63
C ALA A 894 17.43 8.10 -14.38
N ARG A 895 17.21 7.00 -13.63
CA ARG A 895 17.09 5.65 -14.21
C ARG A 895 15.88 4.93 -13.66
N LEU A 896 15.05 4.43 -14.56
CA LEU A 896 13.92 3.58 -14.19
C LEU A 896 14.36 2.11 -14.10
N MET A 897 14.22 1.51 -12.92
CA MET A 897 14.46 0.09 -12.69
C MET A 897 13.33 -0.51 -11.86
N HIS A 898 12.67 -1.54 -12.38
CA HIS A 898 11.64 -2.33 -11.67
C HIS A 898 10.49 -1.50 -11.04
N GLY A 899 10.10 -0.38 -11.68
CA GLY A 899 9.05 0.51 -11.19
C GLY A 899 9.52 1.57 -10.19
N TYR A 900 10.83 1.71 -10.00
CA TYR A 900 11.47 2.75 -9.20
C TYR A 900 12.35 3.61 -10.08
N VAL A 901 12.43 4.90 -9.79
CA VAL A 901 13.35 5.82 -10.44
C VAL A 901 14.43 6.20 -9.46
N ASP A 902 15.67 5.84 -9.79
CA ASP A 902 16.85 6.25 -9.06
C ASP A 902 17.30 7.60 -9.63
N PHE A 903 17.36 8.64 -8.81
CA PHE A 903 17.85 9.96 -9.15
C PHE A 903 19.25 10.20 -8.58
N ASP A 904 20.11 10.78 -9.38
CA ASP A 904 21.40 11.32 -8.98
C ASP A 904 21.36 12.84 -9.20
N VAL A 905 21.43 13.59 -8.12
CA VAL A 905 21.15 15.03 -8.09
C VAL A 905 22.23 15.81 -7.36
N GLU A 906 22.29 17.09 -7.62
CA GLU A 906 23.10 18.05 -6.87
C GLU A 906 22.19 18.95 -6.04
N THR A 907 22.53 19.11 -4.79
CA THR A 907 21.87 19.96 -3.82
C THR A 907 22.83 21.02 -3.28
N ALA A 908 22.34 21.98 -2.51
CA ALA A 908 23.21 22.97 -1.84
C ALA A 908 24.24 22.32 -0.88
N ALA A 909 23.95 21.10 -0.40
CA ALA A 909 24.83 20.32 0.46
C ALA A 909 25.75 19.35 -0.30
N GLY A 910 25.75 19.38 -1.64
CA GLY A 910 26.53 18.50 -2.50
C GLY A 910 25.70 17.48 -3.27
N ARG A 911 26.40 16.49 -3.88
CA ARG A 911 25.79 15.45 -4.69
C ARG A 911 25.12 14.40 -3.81
N ALA A 912 23.90 14.01 -4.21
CA ALA A 912 23.10 13.04 -3.45
C ALA A 912 22.31 12.14 -4.43
N ALA A 913 22.01 10.92 -3.99
CA ALA A 913 21.19 9.99 -4.73
C ALA A 913 19.97 9.57 -3.89
N PHE A 914 18.82 9.40 -4.54
CA PHE A 914 17.61 8.92 -3.91
C PHE A 914 16.75 8.15 -4.90
N THR A 915 15.85 7.33 -4.38
CA THR A 915 14.95 6.47 -5.16
C THR A 915 13.52 6.86 -4.88
N ILE A 916 12.73 7.12 -5.90
CA ILE A 916 11.28 7.25 -5.78
C ILE A 916 10.59 6.04 -6.39
N ARG A 917 9.39 5.72 -5.90
CA ARG A 917 8.49 4.86 -6.64
C ARG A 917 7.95 5.63 -7.84
N TRP A 918 7.97 5.03 -9.03
CA TRP A 918 7.46 5.68 -10.22
C TRP A 918 5.92 5.68 -10.23
N THR A 919 5.34 6.43 -9.32
CA THR A 919 3.90 6.66 -9.18
C THR A 919 3.64 8.13 -8.92
N GLN A 920 2.49 8.61 -9.34
CA GLN A 920 2.10 10.00 -9.16
C GLN A 920 1.99 10.42 -7.68
N SER A 921 1.68 9.48 -6.78
CA SER A 921 1.57 9.74 -5.34
C SER A 921 2.89 10.14 -4.67
N GLN A 922 4.02 10.07 -5.41
CA GLN A 922 5.34 10.43 -4.90
C GLN A 922 5.82 11.80 -5.42
N ALA A 923 5.03 12.50 -6.22
CA ALA A 923 5.37 13.82 -6.73
C ALA A 923 4.19 14.78 -6.57
N PHE A 924 4.47 15.95 -6.00
CA PHE A 924 3.49 16.98 -5.65
C PHE A 924 3.89 18.31 -6.28
N ASP A 925 2.92 19.17 -6.55
CA ASP A 925 3.20 20.54 -6.93
C ASP A 925 3.84 21.29 -5.75
N PHE A 926 4.85 22.09 -6.02
CA PHE A 926 5.55 22.92 -5.04
C PHE A 926 5.59 24.36 -5.52
N GLY A 927 4.91 25.25 -4.83
CA GLY A 927 4.80 26.65 -5.22
C GLY A 927 4.29 26.83 -6.66
N ALA A 928 4.72 27.91 -7.32
CA ALA A 928 4.34 28.22 -8.70
C ALA A 928 5.36 27.59 -9.68
N GLY A 929 5.13 26.34 -10.11
CA GLY A 929 5.94 25.67 -11.14
C GLY A 929 7.11 24.81 -10.64
N GLY A 930 7.21 24.57 -9.34
CA GLY A 930 8.11 23.59 -8.73
C GLY A 930 7.49 22.21 -8.57
N ARG A 931 8.32 21.24 -8.14
CA ARG A 931 7.91 19.88 -7.83
C ARG A 931 8.57 19.42 -6.53
N MET A 932 7.79 18.77 -5.67
CA MET A 932 8.28 18.07 -4.49
C MET A 932 8.16 16.57 -4.72
N LEU A 933 9.26 15.85 -4.59
CA LEU A 933 9.32 14.39 -4.66
C LEU A 933 9.44 13.82 -3.24
N VAL A 934 8.77 12.70 -3.00
CA VAL A 934 8.94 11.93 -1.78
C VAL A 934 9.65 10.63 -2.14
N ASP A 935 10.80 10.38 -1.55
CA ASP A 935 11.57 9.16 -1.82
C ASP A 935 11.03 7.95 -1.06
N THR A 936 11.63 6.80 -1.26
CA THR A 936 11.23 5.55 -0.59
C THR A 936 11.40 5.59 0.93
N ASP A 937 12.22 6.50 1.43
CA ASP A 937 12.47 6.73 2.86
C ASP A 937 11.64 7.89 3.43
N GLU A 938 10.66 8.39 2.64
CA GLU A 938 9.80 9.52 2.97
C GLU A 938 10.53 10.86 3.13
N ASN A 939 11.79 10.96 2.64
CA ASN A 939 12.47 12.24 2.57
C ASN A 939 11.86 13.08 1.44
N ARG A 940 11.90 14.40 1.62
CA ARG A 940 11.34 15.36 0.67
C ARG A 940 12.44 16.05 -0.12
N TRP A 941 12.30 15.98 -1.43
CA TRP A 941 13.21 16.57 -2.41
C TRP A 941 12.44 17.57 -3.23
N VAL A 942 12.92 18.79 -3.33
CA VAL A 942 12.20 19.88 -3.99
C VAL A 942 13.00 20.43 -5.14
N VAL A 943 12.36 20.53 -6.29
CA VAL A 943 12.77 21.38 -7.41
C VAL A 943 11.94 22.66 -7.31
N PRO A 944 12.49 23.81 -6.88
CA PRO A 944 11.69 25.01 -6.63
C PRO A 944 11.01 25.55 -7.89
N SER A 945 11.63 25.40 -9.04
CA SER A 945 11.04 25.66 -10.35
C SER A 945 11.67 24.72 -11.38
N VAL A 946 10.84 23.96 -12.06
CA VAL A 946 11.29 23.03 -13.11
C VAL A 946 11.88 23.78 -14.31
N GLU A 947 11.42 25.03 -14.55
CA GLU A 947 11.91 25.86 -15.65
C GLU A 947 13.32 26.39 -15.42
N LEU A 948 13.73 26.53 -14.14
CA LEU A 948 15.05 26.99 -13.77
C LEU A 948 16.13 25.89 -13.87
N LEU A 949 15.74 24.63 -14.02
CA LEU A 949 16.69 23.56 -14.29
C LEU A 949 17.36 23.77 -15.66
N PRO A 950 18.65 23.43 -15.80
CA PRO A 950 19.31 23.40 -17.10
C PRO A 950 18.53 22.54 -18.10
N PRO A 951 18.48 22.89 -19.39
CA PRO A 951 17.62 22.19 -20.37
C PRO A 951 17.78 20.66 -20.39
N ALA A 952 19.02 20.17 -20.30
CA ALA A 952 19.30 18.73 -20.29
C ALA A 952 18.83 18.05 -18.98
N ASP A 953 18.97 18.73 -17.83
CA ASP A 953 18.54 18.26 -16.52
C ASP A 953 17.01 18.25 -16.44
N ARG A 954 16.36 19.29 -16.99
CA ARG A 954 14.91 19.39 -17.11
C ARG A 954 14.33 18.28 -17.97
N GLU A 955 14.95 17.95 -19.10
CA GLU A 955 14.50 16.83 -19.95
C GLU A 955 14.60 15.50 -19.21
N ARG A 956 15.71 15.23 -18.50
CA ARG A 956 15.89 14.03 -17.68
C ARG A 956 14.85 13.95 -16.56
N PHE A 957 14.60 15.05 -15.89
CA PHE A 957 13.62 15.14 -14.81
C PHE A 957 12.20 14.88 -15.32
N LEU A 958 11.76 15.62 -16.34
CA LEU A 958 10.42 15.49 -16.93
C LEU A 958 10.22 14.17 -17.67
N HIS A 959 11.27 13.44 -18.01
CA HIS A 959 11.15 12.11 -18.58
C HIS A 959 10.44 11.14 -17.63
N TYR A 960 10.62 11.29 -16.32
CA TYR A 960 10.02 10.44 -15.29
C TYR A 960 9.02 11.16 -14.40
N VAL A 961 9.12 12.48 -14.24
CA VAL A 961 8.22 13.31 -13.44
C VAL A 961 7.44 14.23 -14.38
N TYR A 962 6.48 13.67 -15.08
CA TYR A 962 5.73 14.32 -16.16
C TYR A 962 4.29 14.63 -15.81
N TRP A 963 3.84 14.29 -14.60
CA TRP A 963 2.48 14.52 -14.11
C TRP A 963 2.38 15.80 -13.31
#